data_398cf560f3c08970fe25e5e4843c8757
#
_entry.id   398cf560f3c08970fe25e5e4843c8757
#
_cell.length_a   1.000
_cell.length_b   1.000
_cell.length_c   1.000
_cell.angle_alpha   90.00
_cell.angle_beta   90.00
_cell.angle_gamma   90.00
#
_symmetry.space_group_name_H-M   'P 1'
#
loop_
_entity.id
_entity.type
_entity.pdbx_description
1 polymer ?
#
loop_
_entity_poly.entity_id
_entity_poly.type
_entity_poly.pdbx_seq_one_letter_code
_entity_poly.pdbx_strand_id
1 'polypeptide(L)'
;MIPQISQAPGVVQLVLNFLQALEQQGFTGDTATDYADRLTMATDNSIYQLLPDAVVFPRSTADVSLITRLAGEARFQSLVFTPRGGGTGTNGQALNQGIIVDLSRYMNRILEINPEEGWVRVEAGVIKDQLNQFLKPYGFFFAPELSTSNRATLGGMINTDASGQGSLVYGKTSDHVLGVRAVLLGGDLLDTQPVSLELARTLGKAQTAQGRIYKTVYESCYNHRQLIIDKFPKLNRFLTGYDLRHVFDDEMTTFDLTRILTGSEGTLAFITEARLDITPLPKVRRLVNVKYDSFNSALRNAPFMVEAQALSVETVDSAVLNLAREDIVWHSVHDLITDVPDKTLLGLNIVEFAGDDAELIDERVSALCQRLDALIAAEEGGVIGWQVCSELAGIERIYAMRKKAVGLLGNAKGAAKPIPFAEDTCVPPEHLADYIVEFRALLDSHGLNYGMFGHVDAGVLHVRPALDMCDPQQEMLMKKISDDVVALTAKYGGLLWGEHGKGFRAEYSPAFFGEQLYGELRKVKAAFDPQNRLNPGKICPPAGVDAPMMQVDAVKRGTFDRQIPISVRSSWRGAMECNGNGLCFNFDAKSPMCPSMKITSNRIHSPKGRATLVREWLRLLADRGVDPIKLEKELPEKRASLRSLIERTRNSWHARHGEYDFSHEVKEAMSGCLACKACSTQCPIKIDVPEFRSRFLQLYHTRYLRPLRDHVIASVENYAPLMARAPKTFNFFMSQPWVRSLSATHIGMVDLPLLSVPSLQQQMVGHRSANMTLDELEQLNEEQRAKTVLVVQDPFTSYYDAQVVGDFVRLVERLGYQPVVLPFSPNGKAQHIKGFLTRFAKTAQKTSDFLTRVAKLGMPMVGVDPALVLCYRDEYKQTLGDKRGEFNVQLVHEWLPAALATREEQAPGGEAWYLFGHCTEVTALPGAPGQWANIFARFGAKLENVSVGCCGMAGTYGHEVNNHTNSLGIYELSWHQAMQRLPRNRCLATGYSCRSQVKRIEGSGVRHPLQALLEIMG
;
A
#
# COMPACT_ATOMS: atom_id res chain seq x y z
N MET A 1 -18.60 -17.42 -23.73
CA MET A 1 -19.05 -17.62 -22.33
C MET A 1 -17.90 -18.22 -21.57
N ILE A 2 -17.55 -17.72 -20.37
CA ILE A 2 -16.54 -18.37 -19.53
C ILE A 2 -17.07 -19.71 -18.99
N PRO A 3 -16.20 -20.70 -18.71
CA PRO A 3 -16.59 -21.93 -18.05
C PRO A 3 -16.91 -21.70 -16.57
N GLN A 4 -17.58 -22.67 -15.93
CA GLN A 4 -17.66 -22.76 -14.49
C GLN A 4 -16.35 -23.28 -13.92
N ILE A 5 -15.86 -22.65 -12.87
CA ILE A 5 -14.67 -23.05 -12.14
C ILE A 5 -15.10 -23.72 -10.83
N SER A 6 -15.44 -24.99 -10.94
CA SER A 6 -16.02 -25.79 -9.84
C SER A 6 -15.00 -26.43 -8.90
N GLN A 7 -13.73 -26.44 -9.26
CA GLN A 7 -12.68 -27.07 -8.46
C GLN A 7 -11.89 -25.98 -7.70
N ALA A 8 -12.11 -25.90 -6.39
CA ALA A 8 -11.20 -25.26 -5.46
C ALA A 8 -10.45 -26.34 -4.68
N PRO A 9 -9.19 -26.11 -4.27
CA PRO A 9 -8.50 -27.01 -3.35
C PRO A 9 -9.32 -27.19 -2.05
N GLY A 10 -9.73 -28.40 -1.74
CA GLY A 10 -10.51 -28.73 -0.56
C GLY A 10 -9.77 -28.39 0.75
N VAL A 11 -10.52 -28.27 1.83
CA VAL A 11 -9.99 -28.16 3.19
C VAL A 11 -9.98 -29.54 3.82
N VAL A 12 -8.89 -29.89 4.50
CA VAL A 12 -8.77 -31.19 5.19
C VAL A 12 -9.85 -31.30 6.28
N GLN A 13 -10.54 -32.45 6.37
CA GLN A 13 -11.64 -32.67 7.32
C GLN A 13 -11.23 -32.40 8.79
N LEU A 14 -9.99 -32.71 9.14
CA LEU A 14 -9.46 -32.44 10.47
C LEU A 14 -9.47 -30.94 10.81
N VAL A 15 -9.14 -30.07 9.85
CA VAL A 15 -9.20 -28.63 10.02
C VAL A 15 -10.65 -28.16 10.20
N LEU A 16 -11.60 -28.67 9.40
CA LEU A 16 -13.02 -28.34 9.57
C LEU A 16 -13.54 -28.75 10.94
N ASN A 17 -13.16 -29.94 11.43
CA ASN A 17 -13.52 -30.41 12.77
C ASN A 17 -12.91 -29.52 13.87
N PHE A 18 -11.68 -29.03 13.67
CA PHE A 18 -11.04 -28.09 14.58
C PHE A 18 -11.79 -26.75 14.64
N LEU A 19 -12.12 -26.16 13.49
CA LEU A 19 -12.84 -24.89 13.44
C LEU A 19 -14.23 -25.01 14.06
N GLN A 20 -14.95 -26.09 13.80
CA GLN A 20 -16.23 -26.35 14.42
C GLN A 20 -16.14 -26.48 15.96
N ALA A 21 -15.12 -27.19 16.47
CA ALA A 21 -14.87 -27.29 17.90
C ALA A 21 -14.50 -25.96 18.53
N LEU A 22 -13.76 -25.13 17.78
CA LEU A 22 -13.38 -23.77 18.20
C LEU A 22 -14.61 -22.88 18.39
N GLU A 23 -15.54 -22.88 17.43
CA GLU A 23 -16.82 -22.17 17.53
C GLU A 23 -17.68 -22.67 18.72
N GLN A 24 -17.77 -23.99 18.89
CA GLN A 24 -18.53 -24.59 19.99
C GLN A 24 -17.98 -24.22 21.38
N GLN A 25 -16.68 -23.93 21.49
CA GLN A 25 -16.04 -23.53 22.75
C GLN A 25 -16.08 -22.01 22.97
N GLY A 26 -16.80 -21.24 22.14
CA GLY A 26 -17.02 -19.81 22.34
C GLY A 26 -15.94 -18.89 21.78
N PHE A 27 -15.27 -19.30 20.70
CA PHE A 27 -14.37 -18.42 19.96
C PHE A 27 -15.12 -17.19 19.47
N THR A 28 -14.59 -16.00 19.77
CA THR A 28 -15.24 -14.73 19.44
C THR A 28 -14.78 -14.12 18.12
N GLY A 29 -13.71 -14.65 17.54
CA GLY A 29 -13.12 -14.19 16.29
C GLY A 29 -13.83 -14.75 15.05
N ASP A 30 -13.21 -14.56 13.90
CA ASP A 30 -13.70 -15.06 12.61
C ASP A 30 -12.86 -16.27 12.15
N THR A 31 -13.48 -17.16 11.39
CA THR A 31 -12.81 -18.27 10.69
C THR A 31 -13.07 -18.16 9.19
N ALA A 32 -12.09 -18.54 8.34
CA ALA A 32 -12.22 -18.49 6.90
C ALA A 32 -11.62 -19.74 6.24
N THR A 33 -12.42 -20.39 5.41
CA THR A 33 -12.06 -21.61 4.66
C THR A 33 -12.25 -21.45 3.15
N ASP A 34 -12.86 -20.34 2.71
CA ASP A 34 -13.10 -20.05 1.30
C ASP A 34 -11.77 -19.92 0.55
N TYR A 35 -11.77 -20.36 -0.69
CA TYR A 35 -10.53 -20.37 -1.48
C TYR A 35 -9.93 -18.99 -1.65
N ALA A 36 -10.74 -17.94 -1.83
CA ALA A 36 -10.29 -16.56 -1.94
C ALA A 36 -9.57 -16.07 -0.68
N ASP A 37 -10.07 -16.37 0.53
CA ASP A 37 -9.43 -16.01 1.79
C ASP A 37 -8.08 -16.71 1.94
N ARG A 38 -8.04 -18.01 1.74
CA ARG A 38 -6.85 -18.84 1.81
C ARG A 38 -5.79 -18.39 0.81
N LEU A 39 -6.20 -18.13 -0.43
CA LEU A 39 -5.32 -17.69 -1.51
C LEU A 39 -4.73 -16.28 -1.25
N THR A 40 -5.50 -15.38 -0.69
CA THR A 40 -5.03 -14.04 -0.30
C THR A 40 -3.96 -14.12 0.78
N MET A 41 -4.06 -15.10 1.69
CA MET A 41 -3.07 -15.36 2.73
C MET A 41 -1.92 -16.26 2.26
N ALA A 42 -2.03 -16.89 1.09
CA ALA A 42 -0.98 -17.73 0.49
C ALA A 42 0.26 -16.94 0.05
N THR A 43 0.18 -15.61 0.03
CA THR A 43 1.28 -14.72 -0.38
C THR A 43 1.52 -13.61 0.65
N ASP A 44 2.78 -13.15 0.75
CA ASP A 44 3.20 -11.99 1.53
C ASP A 44 3.99 -11.00 0.64
N ASN A 45 5.00 -10.31 1.16
CA ASN A 45 5.88 -9.45 0.35
C ASN A 45 7.05 -10.23 -0.29
N SER A 46 7.16 -11.53 -0.05
CA SER A 46 8.15 -12.40 -0.69
C SER A 46 7.71 -12.86 -2.08
N ILE A 47 8.58 -13.62 -2.74
CA ILE A 47 8.31 -14.27 -4.03
C ILE A 47 7.55 -15.59 -3.89
N TYR A 48 7.42 -16.13 -2.67
CA TYR A 48 6.86 -17.45 -2.40
C TYR A 48 5.32 -17.44 -2.38
N GLN A 49 4.74 -18.63 -2.57
CA GLN A 49 3.30 -18.86 -2.45
C GLN A 49 3.04 -20.24 -1.85
N LEU A 50 2.41 -20.26 -0.66
CA LEU A 50 1.97 -21.47 0.02
C LEU A 50 0.50 -21.31 0.45
N LEU A 51 -0.37 -22.19 -0.05
CA LEU A 51 -1.81 -22.14 0.27
C LEU A 51 -2.05 -22.71 1.67
N PRO A 52 -2.58 -21.93 2.64
CA PRO A 52 -2.98 -22.46 3.94
C PRO A 52 -4.27 -23.27 3.86
N ASP A 53 -4.50 -24.16 4.84
CA ASP A 53 -5.74 -24.92 4.96
C ASP A 53 -6.91 -24.05 5.44
N ALA A 54 -6.64 -23.13 6.38
CA ALA A 54 -7.64 -22.17 6.88
C ALA A 54 -6.96 -20.91 7.44
N VAL A 55 -7.78 -19.89 7.71
CA VAL A 55 -7.35 -18.67 8.41
C VAL A 55 -8.29 -18.41 9.57
N VAL A 56 -7.74 -18.06 10.74
CA VAL A 56 -8.49 -17.64 11.93
C VAL A 56 -8.05 -16.24 12.36
N PHE A 57 -9.00 -15.43 12.83
CA PHE A 57 -8.82 -14.04 13.19
C PHE A 57 -9.26 -13.81 14.64
N PRO A 58 -8.41 -14.06 15.65
CA PRO A 58 -8.76 -13.87 17.05
C PRO A 58 -8.98 -12.38 17.38
N ARG A 59 -9.83 -12.11 18.38
CA ARG A 59 -10.12 -10.76 18.88
C ARG A 59 -9.39 -10.41 20.17
N SER A 60 -8.83 -11.42 20.84
CA SER A 60 -8.21 -11.25 22.15
C SER A 60 -7.16 -12.32 22.45
N THR A 61 -6.33 -12.07 23.47
CA THR A 61 -5.44 -13.09 24.04
C THR A 61 -6.19 -14.35 24.47
N ALA A 62 -7.43 -14.21 24.98
CA ALA A 62 -8.25 -15.35 25.36
C ALA A 62 -8.65 -16.24 24.17
N ASP A 63 -8.95 -15.62 23.02
CA ASP A 63 -9.20 -16.38 21.78
C ASP A 63 -7.95 -17.15 21.34
N VAL A 64 -6.77 -16.54 21.42
CA VAL A 64 -5.50 -17.21 21.08
C VAL A 64 -5.23 -18.37 22.05
N SER A 65 -5.49 -18.18 23.34
CA SER A 65 -5.37 -19.25 24.36
C SER A 65 -6.35 -20.39 24.07
N LEU A 66 -7.56 -20.09 23.63
CA LEU A 66 -8.55 -21.10 23.23
C LEU A 66 -8.08 -21.89 22.00
N ILE A 67 -7.56 -21.23 20.95
CA ILE A 67 -7.00 -21.87 19.75
C ILE A 67 -5.89 -22.85 20.16
N THR A 68 -4.94 -22.41 20.98
CA THR A 68 -3.75 -23.21 21.33
C THR A 68 -4.07 -24.30 22.34
N ARG A 69 -5.03 -24.10 23.25
CA ARG A 69 -5.53 -25.13 24.17
C ARG A 69 -6.21 -26.23 23.40
N LEU A 70 -7.12 -25.91 22.50
CA LEU A 70 -7.82 -26.88 21.66
C LEU A 70 -6.82 -27.64 20.77
N ALA A 71 -5.81 -26.94 20.21
CA ALA A 71 -4.72 -27.54 19.46
C ALA A 71 -3.93 -28.57 20.30
N GLY A 72 -3.90 -28.44 21.62
CA GLY A 72 -3.27 -29.39 22.56
C GLY A 72 -4.00 -30.72 22.70
N GLU A 73 -5.25 -30.82 22.29
CA GLU A 73 -6.03 -32.07 22.36
C GLU A 73 -5.45 -33.13 21.40
N ALA A 74 -5.42 -34.40 21.86
CA ALA A 74 -4.79 -35.50 21.11
C ALA A 74 -5.31 -35.63 19.66
N ARG A 75 -6.60 -35.36 19.44
CA ARG A 75 -7.23 -35.44 18.11
C ARG A 75 -6.74 -34.37 17.12
N PHE A 76 -6.09 -33.27 17.58
CA PHE A 76 -5.66 -32.15 16.77
C PHE A 76 -4.13 -31.97 16.76
N GLN A 77 -3.37 -32.91 17.29
CA GLN A 77 -1.90 -32.81 17.42
C GLN A 77 -1.12 -32.75 16.11
N SER A 78 -1.73 -33.14 14.98
CA SER A 78 -1.11 -33.04 13.66
C SER A 78 -1.32 -31.68 12.98
N LEU A 79 -2.16 -30.80 13.54
CA LEU A 79 -2.40 -29.48 12.96
C LEU A 79 -1.22 -28.53 13.20
N VAL A 80 -0.88 -27.77 12.19
CA VAL A 80 0.18 -26.77 12.16
C VAL A 80 -0.43 -25.38 12.20
N PHE A 81 0.21 -24.48 12.94
CA PHE A 81 -0.26 -23.09 13.11
C PHE A 81 0.86 -22.10 12.77
N THR A 82 0.50 -21.00 12.13
CA THR A 82 1.45 -19.93 11.82
C THR A 82 0.85 -18.59 12.20
N PRO A 83 1.46 -17.82 13.12
CA PRO A 83 1.03 -16.46 13.42
C PRO A 83 1.33 -15.54 12.24
N ARG A 84 0.44 -14.56 12.00
CA ARG A 84 0.62 -13.57 10.96
C ARG A 84 0.26 -12.18 11.44
N GLY A 85 1.14 -11.23 11.12
CA GLY A 85 0.92 -9.78 11.27
C GLY A 85 0.68 -9.11 9.92
N GLY A 86 1.44 -8.05 9.59
CA GLY A 86 1.32 -7.29 8.35
C GLY A 86 1.60 -8.08 7.06
N GLY A 87 2.37 -9.16 7.12
CA GLY A 87 2.83 -9.90 5.93
C GLY A 87 3.76 -9.06 5.06
N THR A 88 4.61 -8.24 5.69
CA THR A 88 5.54 -7.31 5.04
C THR A 88 6.96 -7.86 4.90
N GLY A 89 7.26 -9.00 5.54
CA GLY A 89 8.54 -9.69 5.41
C GLY A 89 8.81 -10.16 3.98
N THR A 90 10.09 -10.11 3.56
CA THR A 90 10.53 -10.42 2.19
C THR A 90 10.95 -11.87 2.00
N ASN A 91 11.01 -12.66 3.08
CA ASN A 91 11.55 -14.01 3.07
C ASN A 91 10.52 -15.11 3.38
N GLY A 92 9.21 -14.81 3.35
CA GLY A 92 8.16 -15.80 3.52
C GLY A 92 7.91 -16.27 4.96
N GLN A 93 8.33 -15.51 5.97
CA GLN A 93 8.15 -15.88 7.38
C GLN A 93 6.72 -16.20 7.77
N ALA A 94 5.75 -15.47 7.18
CA ALA A 94 4.33 -15.57 7.48
C ALA A 94 3.57 -16.59 6.61
N LEU A 95 4.29 -17.44 5.86
CA LEU A 95 3.70 -18.42 4.93
C LEU A 95 3.86 -19.85 5.45
N ASN A 96 2.79 -20.59 5.43
CA ASN A 96 2.76 -22.04 5.70
C ASN A 96 1.48 -22.67 5.15
N GLN A 97 1.40 -24.01 5.16
CA GLN A 97 0.26 -24.77 4.64
C GLN A 97 -0.85 -25.01 5.68
N GLY A 98 -0.56 -24.96 6.98
CA GLY A 98 -1.56 -25.22 8.04
C GLY A 98 -2.54 -24.07 8.26
N ILE A 99 -2.91 -23.84 9.50
CA ILE A 99 -3.84 -22.78 9.90
C ILE A 99 -3.07 -21.48 10.15
N ILE A 100 -3.39 -20.44 9.39
CA ILE A 100 -2.86 -19.09 9.64
C ILE A 100 -3.68 -18.42 10.74
N VAL A 101 -3.01 -17.89 11.76
CA VAL A 101 -3.63 -17.10 12.84
C VAL A 101 -3.26 -15.63 12.62
N ASP A 102 -4.17 -14.85 12.04
CA ASP A 102 -3.95 -13.44 11.74
C ASP A 102 -4.32 -12.56 12.94
N LEU A 103 -3.30 -12.02 13.60
CA LEU A 103 -3.45 -11.14 14.77
C LEU A 103 -3.68 -9.67 14.39
N SER A 104 -3.58 -9.32 13.10
CA SER A 104 -3.61 -7.93 12.67
C SER A 104 -5.01 -7.35 12.50
N ARG A 105 -6.04 -8.19 12.26
CA ARG A 105 -7.40 -7.72 11.96
C ARG A 105 -8.09 -7.06 13.14
N TYR A 106 -7.98 -7.63 14.34
CA TYR A 106 -8.73 -7.22 15.54
C TYR A 106 -7.86 -6.85 16.73
N MET A 107 -6.68 -7.44 16.87
CA MET A 107 -5.79 -7.22 18.02
C MET A 107 -4.86 -6.03 17.78
N ASN A 108 -5.41 -4.82 17.65
CA ASN A 108 -4.71 -3.62 17.21
C ASN A 108 -4.94 -2.40 18.14
N ARG A 109 -5.16 -2.64 19.41
CA ARG A 109 -5.39 -1.60 20.42
C ARG A 109 -4.09 -1.19 21.09
N ILE A 110 -3.94 0.10 21.36
CA ILE A 110 -2.96 0.65 22.31
C ILE A 110 -3.64 0.60 23.67
N LEU A 111 -3.07 -0.19 24.58
CA LEU A 111 -3.74 -0.56 25.83
C LEU A 111 -3.46 0.43 26.97
N GLU A 112 -2.22 0.90 27.09
CA GLU A 112 -1.77 1.72 28.18
C GLU A 112 -0.52 2.51 27.79
N ILE A 113 -0.34 3.71 28.32
CA ILE A 113 0.88 4.52 28.18
C ILE A 113 1.28 5.06 29.54
N ASN A 114 2.58 5.03 29.84
CA ASN A 114 3.19 5.71 30.99
C ASN A 114 4.33 6.61 30.50
N PRO A 115 4.06 7.90 30.22
CA PRO A 115 5.07 8.82 29.73
C PRO A 115 6.15 9.15 30.79
N GLU A 116 5.82 9.03 32.09
CA GLU A 116 6.76 9.32 33.19
C GLU A 116 7.85 8.23 33.26
N GLU A 117 7.47 6.99 33.08
CA GLU A 117 8.41 5.85 33.06
C GLU A 117 8.88 5.52 31.62
N GLY A 118 8.39 6.20 30.59
CA GLY A 118 8.85 6.06 29.22
C GLY A 118 8.45 4.74 28.53
N TRP A 119 7.23 4.21 28.78
CA TRP A 119 6.78 2.99 28.12
C TRP A 119 5.31 3.02 27.65
N VAL A 120 4.99 2.12 26.72
CA VAL A 120 3.64 1.88 26.20
C VAL A 120 3.36 0.37 26.13
N ARG A 121 2.10 -0.04 26.39
CA ARG A 121 1.64 -1.42 26.22
C ARG A 121 0.65 -1.50 25.06
N VAL A 122 0.90 -2.43 24.15
CA VAL A 122 0.18 -2.57 22.88
C VAL A 122 -0.18 -4.01 22.56
N GLU A 123 -1.26 -4.22 21.79
CA GLU A 123 -1.54 -5.50 21.17
C GLU A 123 -0.65 -5.73 19.93
N ALA A 124 -0.41 -6.99 19.58
CA ALA A 124 0.52 -7.39 18.51
C ALA A 124 0.16 -6.86 17.11
N GLY A 125 -1.12 -6.60 16.84
CA GLY A 125 -1.60 -6.08 15.56
C GLY A 125 -1.52 -4.57 15.38
N VAL A 126 -1.09 -3.80 16.38
CA VAL A 126 -0.88 -2.34 16.26
C VAL A 126 0.17 -2.07 15.18
N ILE A 127 -0.12 -1.13 14.28
CA ILE A 127 0.80 -0.68 13.23
C ILE A 127 1.79 0.34 13.80
N LYS A 128 3.07 0.28 13.41
CA LYS A 128 4.10 1.19 13.91
C LYS A 128 3.74 2.67 13.75
N ASP A 129 3.32 3.10 12.57
CA ASP A 129 2.94 4.50 12.34
C ASP A 129 1.67 4.91 13.11
N GLN A 130 0.76 3.96 13.39
CA GLN A 130 -0.38 4.18 14.28
C GLN A 130 0.11 4.47 15.71
N LEU A 131 1.07 3.69 16.20
CA LEU A 131 1.67 3.94 17.50
C LEU A 131 2.38 5.30 17.55
N ASN A 132 3.21 5.63 16.55
CA ASN A 132 3.93 6.90 16.50
C ASN A 132 2.98 8.10 16.41
N GLN A 133 1.87 7.97 15.68
CA GLN A 133 0.84 9.00 15.66
C GLN A 133 0.19 9.21 17.03
N PHE A 134 -0.04 8.12 17.78
CA PHE A 134 -0.57 8.16 19.14
C PHE A 134 0.43 8.77 20.13
N LEU A 135 1.73 8.45 20.04
CA LEU A 135 2.78 8.91 20.94
C LEU A 135 3.18 10.38 20.74
N LYS A 136 3.04 10.90 19.51
CA LYS A 136 3.47 12.25 19.14
C LYS A 136 2.97 13.37 20.05
N PRO A 137 1.69 13.42 20.47
CA PRO A 137 1.20 14.44 21.41
C PRO A 137 1.85 14.40 22.80
N TYR A 138 2.41 13.25 23.18
CA TYR A 138 3.15 13.08 24.45
C TYR A 138 4.64 13.43 24.31
N GLY A 139 5.12 13.74 23.09
CA GLY A 139 6.52 14.05 22.83
C GLY A 139 7.43 12.82 22.62
N PHE A 140 6.85 11.65 22.32
CA PHE A 140 7.57 10.38 22.15
C PHE A 140 7.33 9.75 20.77
N PHE A 141 8.18 8.78 20.46
CA PHE A 141 8.00 7.88 19.32
C PHE A 141 8.63 6.51 19.62
N PHE A 142 8.24 5.48 18.86
CA PHE A 142 8.89 4.17 18.86
C PHE A 142 10.00 4.17 17.81
N ALA A 143 11.24 4.11 18.26
CA ALA A 143 12.41 4.44 17.46
C ALA A 143 12.76 3.45 16.34
N PRO A 144 12.67 2.10 16.48
CA PRO A 144 13.03 1.19 15.40
C PRO A 144 12.28 1.51 14.10
N GLU A 145 13.00 1.87 13.02
CA GLU A 145 12.41 2.32 11.76
C GLU A 145 12.41 1.19 10.72
N LEU A 146 11.48 1.25 9.76
CA LEU A 146 11.40 0.35 8.61
C LEU A 146 10.62 0.98 7.46
N SER A 147 10.91 0.57 6.23
CA SER A 147 10.24 1.08 5.02
C SER A 147 8.74 0.77 4.94
N THR A 148 8.28 -0.21 5.70
CA THR A 148 6.88 -0.66 5.76
C THR A 148 6.12 -0.17 6.99
N SER A 149 6.63 0.83 7.71
CA SER A 149 6.13 1.34 8.99
C SER A 149 4.62 1.62 9.02
N ASN A 150 4.05 2.05 7.90
CA ASN A 150 2.62 2.35 7.76
C ASN A 150 1.70 1.12 7.66
N ARG A 151 2.25 -0.11 7.69
CA ARG A 151 1.52 -1.37 7.56
C ARG A 151 2.17 -2.57 8.28
N ALA A 152 3.38 -2.42 8.81
CA ALA A 152 4.02 -3.42 9.65
C ALA A 152 3.42 -3.39 11.06
N THR A 153 3.07 -4.56 11.59
CA THR A 153 2.54 -4.70 12.95
C THR A 153 3.67 -4.83 13.97
N LEU A 154 3.45 -4.35 15.20
CA LEU A 154 4.46 -4.47 16.26
C LEU A 154 4.78 -5.92 16.59
N GLY A 155 3.78 -6.82 16.62
CA GLY A 155 4.03 -8.25 16.77
C GLY A 155 4.89 -8.84 15.65
N GLY A 156 4.72 -8.36 14.41
CA GLY A 156 5.59 -8.72 13.28
C GLY A 156 7.01 -8.17 13.44
N MET A 157 7.18 -6.93 13.89
CA MET A 157 8.48 -6.32 14.18
C MET A 157 9.23 -7.07 15.27
N ILE A 158 8.54 -7.44 16.36
CA ILE A 158 9.12 -8.22 17.46
C ILE A 158 9.54 -9.61 16.95
N ASN A 159 8.67 -10.32 16.24
CA ASN A 159 8.99 -11.65 15.73
C ASN A 159 10.13 -11.67 14.70
N THR A 160 10.42 -10.55 14.03
CA THR A 160 11.52 -10.43 13.07
C THR A 160 12.76 -9.79 13.71
N ASP A 161 12.63 -9.16 14.88
CA ASP A 161 13.62 -8.25 15.47
C ASP A 161 13.99 -7.12 14.51
N ALA A 162 12.95 -6.47 13.94
CA ALA A 162 13.11 -5.52 12.86
C ALA A 162 13.95 -4.31 13.25
N SER A 163 14.80 -3.89 12.34
CA SER A 163 15.61 -2.68 12.43
C SER A 163 15.63 -1.94 11.09
N GLY A 164 16.24 -0.76 11.07
CA GLY A 164 16.34 0.04 9.85
C GLY A 164 17.11 1.34 10.12
N GLN A 165 16.73 2.42 9.44
CA GLN A 165 17.37 3.72 9.56
C GLN A 165 17.53 4.16 11.03
N GLY A 166 18.71 4.65 11.39
CA GLY A 166 19.02 5.13 12.75
C GLY A 166 19.33 4.05 13.79
N SER A 167 19.37 2.76 13.40
CA SER A 167 19.63 1.67 14.34
C SER A 167 21.04 1.71 14.94
N LEU A 168 21.98 2.43 14.33
CA LEU A 168 23.31 2.64 14.90
C LEU A 168 23.23 3.34 16.27
N VAL A 169 22.28 4.26 16.43
CA VAL A 169 22.04 5.01 17.68
C VAL A 169 20.88 4.43 18.48
N TYR A 170 19.77 4.11 17.81
CA TYR A 170 18.53 3.67 18.48
C TYR A 170 18.45 2.15 18.71
N GLY A 171 19.31 1.35 18.06
CA GLY A 171 19.24 -0.10 18.19
C GLY A 171 18.15 -0.75 17.34
N LYS A 172 17.81 -1.99 17.69
CA LYS A 172 16.81 -2.84 17.06
C LYS A 172 15.51 -2.90 17.88
N THR A 173 14.50 -3.57 17.35
CA THR A 173 13.24 -3.79 18.10
C THR A 173 13.47 -4.45 19.46
N SER A 174 14.36 -5.45 19.54
CA SER A 174 14.70 -6.14 20.80
C SER A 174 15.23 -5.22 21.88
N ASP A 175 15.87 -4.10 21.53
CA ASP A 175 16.41 -3.14 22.49
C ASP A 175 15.32 -2.24 23.10
N HIS A 176 14.12 -2.26 22.51
CA HIS A 176 12.94 -1.50 22.97
C HIS A 176 11.80 -2.37 23.51
N VAL A 177 11.96 -3.70 23.58
CA VAL A 177 10.93 -4.59 24.13
C VAL A 177 11.24 -4.86 25.61
N LEU A 178 10.48 -4.22 26.50
CA LEU A 178 10.58 -4.40 27.95
C LEU A 178 9.97 -5.71 28.46
N GLY A 179 9.09 -6.31 27.66
CA GLY A 179 8.44 -7.58 27.96
C GLY A 179 7.32 -7.89 27.00
N VAL A 180 6.96 -9.15 26.90
CA VAL A 180 5.86 -9.61 26.05
C VAL A 180 4.92 -10.54 26.82
N ARG A 181 3.65 -10.49 26.41
CA ARG A 181 2.66 -11.52 26.74
C ARG A 181 2.53 -12.46 25.56
N ALA A 182 2.88 -13.72 25.77
CA ALA A 182 2.82 -14.75 24.75
C ALA A 182 1.90 -15.91 25.18
N VAL A 183 1.36 -16.64 24.21
CA VAL A 183 0.54 -17.83 24.42
C VAL A 183 1.28 -19.04 23.85
N LEU A 184 1.53 -20.04 24.68
CA LEU A 184 2.15 -21.30 24.31
C LEU A 184 1.15 -22.27 23.68
N LEU A 185 1.61 -23.24 22.90
CA LEU A 185 0.77 -24.41 22.55
C LEU A 185 0.33 -25.12 23.84
N GLY A 186 -0.97 -25.36 23.96
CA GLY A 186 -1.60 -25.86 25.20
C GLY A 186 -2.42 -24.82 25.93
N GLY A 187 -2.27 -23.52 25.58
CA GLY A 187 -3.11 -22.43 26.09
C GLY A 187 -2.49 -21.65 27.26
N ASP A 188 -1.33 -22.06 27.75
CA ASP A 188 -0.65 -21.38 28.85
C ASP A 188 -0.16 -19.99 28.43
N LEU A 189 -0.31 -19.01 29.33
CA LEU A 189 0.25 -17.67 29.17
C LEU A 189 1.70 -17.65 29.65
N LEU A 190 2.55 -16.95 28.91
CA LEU A 190 3.93 -16.67 29.26
C LEU A 190 4.16 -15.16 29.22
N ASP A 191 4.24 -14.55 30.39
CA ASP A 191 4.64 -13.15 30.53
C ASP A 191 6.14 -13.08 30.78
N THR A 192 6.87 -12.28 29.99
CA THR A 192 8.33 -12.14 30.08
C THR A 192 8.75 -10.73 30.43
N GLN A 193 9.85 -10.64 31.17
CA GLN A 193 10.60 -9.42 31.48
C GLN A 193 11.98 -9.81 32.00
N PRO A 194 12.96 -8.90 32.03
CA PRO A 194 14.24 -9.17 32.67
C PRO A 194 14.07 -9.54 34.14
N VAL A 195 14.75 -10.60 34.59
CA VAL A 195 14.71 -11.12 35.98
C VAL A 195 16.10 -11.40 36.49
N SER A 196 16.28 -11.46 37.81
CA SER A 196 17.57 -11.88 38.41
C SER A 196 17.89 -13.35 38.08
N LEU A 197 19.19 -13.71 38.06
CA LEU A 197 19.62 -15.10 37.81
C LEU A 197 19.05 -16.08 38.84
N GLU A 198 18.86 -15.63 40.08
CA GLU A 198 18.28 -16.46 41.14
C GLU A 198 16.82 -16.78 40.88
N LEU A 199 16.06 -15.76 40.46
CA LEU A 199 14.66 -15.95 40.10
C LEU A 199 14.53 -16.81 38.86
N ALA A 200 15.36 -16.60 37.81
CA ALA A 200 15.37 -17.46 36.62
C ALA A 200 15.62 -18.93 36.94
N ARG A 201 16.59 -19.21 37.79
CA ARG A 201 16.86 -20.60 38.27
C ARG A 201 15.69 -21.16 39.07
N THR A 202 15.04 -20.34 39.87
CA THR A 202 13.85 -20.76 40.66
C THR A 202 12.68 -21.09 39.79
N LEU A 203 12.37 -20.25 38.81
CA LEU A 203 11.36 -20.52 37.81
C LEU A 203 11.65 -21.79 37.02
N GLY A 204 12.92 -22.04 36.69
CA GLY A 204 13.36 -23.27 35.98
C GLY A 204 13.17 -24.58 36.76
N LYS A 205 12.92 -24.54 38.06
CA LYS A 205 12.65 -25.74 38.88
C LYS A 205 11.18 -26.20 38.81
N ALA A 206 10.29 -25.35 38.33
CA ALA A 206 8.87 -25.65 38.22
C ALA A 206 8.63 -26.79 37.20
N GLN A 207 7.75 -27.76 37.58
CA GLN A 207 7.35 -28.88 36.69
C GLN A 207 6.22 -28.44 35.71
N THR A 208 6.42 -27.31 35.04
CA THR A 208 5.48 -26.72 34.09
C THR A 208 6.15 -26.50 32.74
N ALA A 209 5.39 -26.16 31.70
CA ALA A 209 5.94 -25.76 30.41
C ALA A 209 6.86 -24.55 30.55
N GLN A 210 6.46 -23.55 31.34
CA GLN A 210 7.31 -22.37 31.63
C GLN A 210 8.62 -22.74 32.31
N GLY A 211 8.56 -23.63 33.34
CA GLY A 211 9.76 -24.08 34.05
C GLY A 211 10.74 -24.79 33.11
N ARG A 212 10.24 -25.68 32.25
CA ARG A 212 11.07 -26.32 31.22
C ARG A 212 11.75 -25.31 30.29
N ILE A 213 11.01 -24.26 29.86
CA ILE A 213 11.53 -23.20 29.00
C ILE A 213 12.63 -22.42 29.71
N TYR A 214 12.39 -21.91 30.93
CA TYR A 214 13.39 -21.19 31.73
C TYR A 214 14.63 -22.01 31.95
N LYS A 215 14.48 -23.27 32.33
CA LYS A 215 15.59 -24.20 32.56
C LYS A 215 16.42 -24.38 31.29
N THR A 216 15.78 -24.75 30.18
CA THR A 216 16.50 -25.07 28.93
C THR A 216 17.23 -23.85 28.40
N VAL A 217 16.58 -22.67 28.32
CA VAL A 217 17.22 -21.45 27.83
C VAL A 217 18.39 -21.05 28.75
N TYR A 218 18.16 -21.08 30.08
CA TYR A 218 19.22 -20.79 31.04
C TYR A 218 20.43 -21.69 30.86
N GLU A 219 20.24 -23.02 30.85
CA GLU A 219 21.32 -24.00 30.70
C GLU A 219 22.03 -23.89 29.34
N SER A 220 21.31 -23.73 28.25
CA SER A 220 21.89 -23.55 26.90
C SER A 220 22.79 -22.31 26.84
N CYS A 221 22.32 -21.18 27.34
CA CYS A 221 23.05 -19.93 27.25
C CYS A 221 24.20 -19.83 28.28
N TYR A 222 24.00 -20.37 29.50
CA TYR A 222 25.00 -20.33 30.54
C TYR A 222 26.18 -21.28 30.26
N ASN A 223 25.89 -22.53 29.88
CA ASN A 223 26.92 -23.54 29.66
C ASN A 223 27.75 -23.31 28.39
N HIS A 224 27.19 -22.58 27.41
CA HIS A 224 27.85 -22.29 26.13
C HIS A 224 28.19 -20.81 25.96
N ARG A 225 28.23 -20.02 27.05
CA ARG A 225 28.37 -18.55 26.99
C ARG A 225 29.57 -18.11 26.14
N GLN A 226 30.74 -18.70 26.34
CA GLN A 226 31.93 -18.30 25.57
C GLN A 226 31.79 -18.61 24.07
N LEU A 227 31.30 -19.80 23.73
CA LEU A 227 31.08 -20.19 22.35
C LEU A 227 30.04 -19.28 21.65
N ILE A 228 28.98 -18.87 22.38
CA ILE A 228 27.98 -17.93 21.90
C ILE A 228 28.61 -16.56 21.61
N ILE A 229 29.40 -16.02 22.55
CA ILE A 229 30.10 -14.73 22.40
C ILE A 229 31.07 -14.76 21.21
N ASP A 230 31.78 -15.86 21.01
CA ASP A 230 32.75 -16.01 19.93
C ASP A 230 32.09 -16.14 18.55
N LYS A 231 30.92 -16.80 18.48
CA LYS A 231 30.26 -17.14 17.21
C LYS A 231 29.20 -16.13 16.77
N PHE A 232 28.50 -15.47 17.72
CA PHE A 232 27.51 -14.50 17.40
C PHE A 232 28.13 -13.23 16.78
N PRO A 233 27.52 -12.65 15.75
CA PRO A 233 28.09 -11.51 15.04
C PRO A 233 28.35 -10.31 15.96
N LYS A 234 29.50 -9.63 15.76
CA LYS A 234 29.83 -8.36 16.39
C LYS A 234 29.48 -7.20 15.48
N LEU A 235 28.28 -7.24 14.89
CA LEU A 235 27.74 -6.26 13.96
C LEU A 235 26.62 -5.48 14.64
N ASN A 236 26.37 -4.25 14.20
CA ASN A 236 25.23 -3.46 14.69
C ASN A 236 23.89 -4.12 14.31
N ARG A 237 23.82 -4.65 13.08
CA ARG A 237 22.63 -5.33 12.56
C ARG A 237 22.91 -6.78 12.26
N PHE A 238 22.19 -7.65 12.95
CA PHE A 238 22.22 -9.08 12.70
C PHE A 238 20.94 -9.73 13.22
N LEU A 239 20.45 -10.74 12.53
CA LEU A 239 19.30 -11.53 12.95
C LEU A 239 19.71 -13.01 13.02
N THR A 240 19.80 -13.53 14.23
CA THR A 240 20.20 -14.92 14.49
C THR A 240 19.01 -15.86 14.68
N GLY A 241 17.80 -15.33 14.72
CA GLY A 241 16.62 -16.05 15.17
C GLY A 241 16.56 -15.96 16.70
N TYR A 242 16.78 -17.07 17.42
CA TYR A 242 16.82 -17.04 18.87
C TYR A 242 18.12 -16.37 19.33
N ASP A 243 18.01 -15.22 19.97
CA ASP A 243 19.18 -14.44 20.42
C ASP A 243 19.74 -14.98 21.73
N LEU A 244 20.54 -16.03 21.63
CA LEU A 244 21.19 -16.67 22.80
C LEU A 244 22.21 -15.74 23.49
N ARG A 245 22.74 -14.73 22.79
CA ARG A 245 23.79 -13.86 23.32
C ARG A 245 23.25 -12.89 24.38
N HIS A 246 22.13 -12.26 24.13
CA HIS A 246 21.58 -11.19 24.98
C HIS A 246 20.54 -11.69 25.99
N VAL A 247 20.40 -13.01 26.16
CA VAL A 247 19.65 -13.61 27.28
C VAL A 247 20.23 -13.22 28.63
N PHE A 248 21.57 -13.08 28.70
CA PHE A 248 22.27 -12.52 29.85
C PHE A 248 22.87 -11.17 29.46
N ASP A 249 22.88 -10.24 30.44
CA ASP A 249 23.67 -9.03 30.34
C ASP A 249 25.18 -9.36 30.39
N ASP A 250 26.03 -8.40 30.06
CA ASP A 250 27.47 -8.62 30.03
C ASP A 250 28.04 -8.88 31.43
N GLU A 251 27.44 -8.32 32.48
CA GLU A 251 27.79 -8.53 33.89
C GLU A 251 27.23 -9.83 34.48
N MET A 252 26.44 -10.60 33.73
CA MET A 252 25.81 -11.84 34.20
C MET A 252 24.93 -11.62 35.45
N THR A 253 24.18 -10.52 35.53
CA THR A 253 23.32 -10.17 36.66
C THR A 253 21.82 -10.40 36.34
N THR A 254 21.45 -10.26 35.10
CA THR A 254 20.07 -10.43 34.65
C THR A 254 19.93 -11.53 33.60
N PHE A 255 18.70 -12.12 33.56
CA PHE A 255 18.24 -13.09 32.57
C PHE A 255 17.00 -12.56 31.91
N ASP A 256 16.99 -12.46 30.58
CA ASP A 256 15.88 -11.96 29.81
C ASP A 256 15.38 -12.97 28.75
N LEU A 257 14.29 -13.65 29.05
CA LEU A 257 13.66 -14.58 28.13
C LEU A 257 13.00 -13.87 26.92
N THR A 258 12.74 -12.57 27.03
CA THR A 258 12.14 -11.76 25.96
C THR A 258 13.04 -11.78 24.72
N ARG A 259 14.37 -11.84 24.89
CA ARG A 259 15.37 -11.90 23.81
C ARG A 259 15.23 -13.15 22.92
N ILE A 260 14.75 -14.26 23.48
CA ILE A 260 14.51 -15.50 22.73
C ILE A 260 13.23 -15.40 21.89
N LEU A 261 12.19 -14.74 22.41
CA LEU A 261 10.91 -14.55 21.71
C LEU A 261 11.03 -13.50 20.61
N THR A 262 11.84 -12.46 20.83
CA THR A 262 12.15 -11.45 19.82
C THR A 262 13.05 -12.04 18.74
N GLY A 263 12.61 -11.98 17.46
CA GLY A 263 13.32 -12.62 16.35
C GLY A 263 12.92 -14.09 16.10
N SER A 264 11.98 -14.64 16.87
CA SER A 264 11.60 -16.07 16.78
C SER A 264 10.75 -16.43 15.55
N GLU A 265 10.33 -15.46 14.74
CA GLU A 265 9.50 -15.65 13.52
C GLU A 265 8.24 -16.48 13.76
N GLY A 266 7.65 -16.39 14.97
CA GLY A 266 6.45 -17.12 15.33
C GLY A 266 6.63 -18.63 15.47
N THR A 267 7.85 -19.11 15.70
CA THR A 267 8.17 -20.53 15.84
C THR A 267 8.08 -21.03 17.29
N LEU A 268 7.98 -20.13 18.28
CA LEU A 268 8.01 -20.48 19.70
C LEU A 268 6.66 -20.29 20.41
N ALA A 269 5.99 -19.17 20.15
CA ALA A 269 4.73 -18.79 20.80
C ALA A 269 3.97 -17.77 19.96
N PHE A 270 2.70 -17.51 20.35
CA PHE A 270 1.93 -16.39 19.80
C PHE A 270 2.10 -15.17 20.70
N ILE A 271 2.82 -14.16 20.24
CA ILE A 271 2.93 -12.87 20.95
C ILE A 271 1.62 -12.12 20.75
N THR A 272 0.92 -11.81 21.84
CA THR A 272 -0.38 -11.13 21.83
C THR A 272 -0.31 -9.68 22.28
N GLU A 273 0.57 -9.38 23.25
CA GLU A 273 0.81 -8.03 23.76
C GLU A 273 2.31 -7.79 23.97
N ALA A 274 2.73 -6.53 23.92
CA ALA A 274 4.10 -6.13 24.26
C ALA A 274 4.09 -4.84 25.07
N ARG A 275 5.01 -4.73 26.03
CA ARG A 275 5.40 -3.51 26.70
C ARG A 275 6.68 -3.01 26.04
N LEU A 276 6.62 -1.78 25.51
CA LEU A 276 7.67 -1.20 24.68
C LEU A 276 8.21 0.08 25.35
N ASP A 277 9.53 0.24 25.30
CA ASP A 277 10.21 1.49 25.59
C ASP A 277 9.90 2.53 24.51
N ILE A 278 9.73 3.80 24.89
CA ILE A 278 9.46 4.90 23.99
C ILE A 278 10.51 5.98 24.08
N THR A 279 10.99 6.45 22.94
CA THR A 279 12.08 7.41 22.82
C THR A 279 11.53 8.84 22.72
N PRO A 280 12.09 9.83 23.42
CA PRO A 280 11.73 11.24 23.22
C PRO A 280 11.98 11.70 21.79
N LEU A 281 11.07 12.52 21.25
CA LEU A 281 11.23 13.13 19.91
C LEU A 281 12.40 14.12 19.94
N PRO A 282 13.38 14.00 19.03
CA PRO A 282 14.46 14.96 18.92
C PRO A 282 13.94 16.34 18.53
N LYS A 283 14.45 17.40 19.17
CA LYS A 283 14.03 18.78 18.91
C LYS A 283 14.59 19.34 17.61
N VAL A 284 15.76 18.86 17.20
CA VAL A 284 16.48 19.34 16.03
C VAL A 284 16.85 18.18 15.14
N ARG A 285 16.64 18.36 13.85
CA ARG A 285 17.10 17.42 12.80
C ARG A 285 17.75 18.21 11.67
N ARG A 286 18.83 17.66 11.11
CA ARG A 286 19.54 18.18 9.93
C ARG A 286 19.88 17.01 9.02
N LEU A 287 19.90 17.28 7.73
CA LEU A 287 20.23 16.27 6.74
C LEU A 287 21.22 16.84 5.73
N VAL A 288 22.29 16.09 5.44
CA VAL A 288 23.29 16.43 4.44
C VAL A 288 23.23 15.40 3.31
N ASN A 289 22.88 15.84 2.11
CA ASN A 289 22.89 15.04 0.89
C ASN A 289 24.28 15.12 0.27
N VAL A 290 25.09 14.07 0.35
CA VAL A 290 26.44 14.00 -0.20
C VAL A 290 26.42 13.28 -1.55
N LYS A 291 26.95 13.92 -2.59
CA LYS A 291 26.88 13.49 -3.99
C LYS A 291 28.23 12.95 -4.45
N TYR A 292 28.20 11.82 -5.19
CA TYR A 292 29.41 11.12 -5.59
C TYR A 292 29.47 10.83 -7.09
N ASP A 293 30.69 10.75 -7.62
CA ASP A 293 31.02 10.36 -9.00
C ASP A 293 30.80 8.87 -9.28
N SER A 294 30.74 8.05 -8.25
CA SER A 294 30.45 6.62 -8.32
C SER A 294 29.77 6.11 -7.05
N PHE A 295 29.06 5.00 -7.17
CA PHE A 295 28.49 4.34 -5.99
C PHE A 295 29.59 3.74 -5.08
N ASN A 296 30.71 3.31 -5.66
CA ASN A 296 31.84 2.82 -4.89
C ASN A 296 32.45 3.93 -4.00
N SER A 297 32.54 5.15 -4.50
CA SER A 297 32.97 6.31 -3.72
C SER A 297 32.02 6.56 -2.54
N ALA A 298 30.70 6.48 -2.78
CA ALA A 298 29.71 6.62 -1.71
C ALA A 298 29.89 5.56 -0.60
N LEU A 299 30.15 4.31 -0.96
CA LEU A 299 30.39 3.22 0.01
C LEU A 299 31.68 3.41 0.80
N ARG A 300 32.80 3.76 0.13
CA ARG A 300 34.10 3.99 0.79
C ARG A 300 34.10 5.17 1.76
N ASN A 301 33.26 6.17 1.51
CA ASN A 301 33.15 7.35 2.38
C ASN A 301 32.16 7.16 3.55
N ALA A 302 31.38 6.07 3.61
CA ALA A 302 30.41 5.86 4.66
C ALA A 302 31.02 5.77 6.08
N PRO A 303 32.14 5.07 6.33
CA PRO A 303 32.80 5.08 7.64
C PRO A 303 33.14 6.49 8.12
N PHE A 304 33.64 7.34 7.22
CA PHE A 304 33.93 8.74 7.48
C PHE A 304 32.71 9.55 7.94
N MET A 305 31.52 9.26 7.39
CA MET A 305 30.26 9.90 7.80
C MET A 305 29.83 9.46 9.19
N VAL A 306 30.09 8.20 9.55
CA VAL A 306 29.81 7.64 10.90
C VAL A 306 30.71 8.31 11.94
N GLU A 307 32.01 8.53 11.64
CA GLU A 307 32.93 9.29 12.50
C GLU A 307 32.45 10.70 12.82
N ALA A 308 31.65 11.33 11.93
CA ALA A 308 31.02 12.62 12.20
C ALA A 308 29.86 12.56 13.22
N GLN A 309 29.61 11.40 13.83
CA GLN A 309 28.54 11.13 14.80
C GLN A 309 27.14 11.38 14.18
N ALA A 310 26.95 10.94 12.95
CA ALA A 310 25.66 10.93 12.29
C ALA A 310 24.70 9.94 12.97
N LEU A 311 23.41 10.27 12.95
CA LEU A 311 22.35 9.36 13.40
C LEU A 311 22.19 8.19 12.42
N SER A 312 22.27 8.46 11.13
CA SER A 312 22.18 7.44 10.07
C SER A 312 22.86 7.89 8.78
N VAL A 313 23.36 6.93 8.01
CA VAL A 313 23.89 7.14 6.65
C VAL A 313 23.21 6.18 5.68
N GLU A 314 22.22 6.69 4.98
CA GLU A 314 21.48 5.97 3.93
C GLU A 314 22.18 6.14 2.59
N THR A 315 22.26 5.07 1.78
CA THR A 315 22.86 5.16 0.45
C THR A 315 21.91 4.73 -0.65
N VAL A 316 22.06 5.34 -1.82
CA VAL A 316 21.26 5.07 -3.03
C VAL A 316 22.17 5.10 -4.26
N ASP A 317 22.13 4.07 -5.09
CA ASP A 317 22.86 4.01 -6.36
C ASP A 317 22.16 4.80 -7.48
N SER A 318 22.86 4.98 -8.61
CA SER A 318 22.34 5.69 -9.77
C SER A 318 21.12 5.00 -10.40
N ALA A 319 21.01 3.67 -10.35
CA ALA A 319 19.86 2.96 -10.91
C ALA A 319 18.57 3.32 -10.17
N VAL A 320 18.61 3.29 -8.84
CA VAL A 320 17.46 3.67 -7.98
C VAL A 320 17.17 5.17 -8.09
N LEU A 321 18.21 6.02 -8.13
CA LEU A 321 18.04 7.47 -8.23
C LEU A 321 17.40 7.88 -9.57
N ASN A 322 17.79 7.26 -10.69
CA ASN A 322 17.21 7.53 -12.00
C ASN A 322 15.74 7.11 -12.08
N LEU A 323 15.35 6.00 -11.46
CA LEU A 323 13.93 5.64 -11.33
C LEU A 323 13.12 6.69 -10.54
N ALA A 324 13.71 7.26 -9.49
CA ALA A 324 13.08 8.37 -8.77
C ALA A 324 12.93 9.62 -9.62
N ARG A 325 13.93 9.95 -10.45
CA ARG A 325 13.92 11.10 -11.39
C ARG A 325 12.83 10.98 -12.45
N GLU A 326 12.51 9.78 -12.90
CA GLU A 326 11.42 9.51 -13.85
C GLU A 326 10.02 9.47 -13.19
N ASP A 327 9.94 9.47 -11.87
CA ASP A 327 8.69 9.44 -11.12
C ASP A 327 8.26 10.84 -10.65
N ILE A 328 6.95 11.00 -10.46
CA ILE A 328 6.35 12.23 -9.95
C ILE A 328 6.92 12.68 -8.60
N VAL A 329 7.49 11.76 -7.82
CA VAL A 329 8.10 12.07 -6.52
C VAL A 329 9.28 13.03 -6.65
N TRP A 330 9.97 13.01 -7.78
CA TRP A 330 11.12 13.90 -8.03
C TRP A 330 10.75 15.38 -7.97
N HIS A 331 9.57 15.73 -8.42
CA HIS A 331 9.08 17.12 -8.34
C HIS A 331 8.99 17.65 -6.91
N SER A 332 8.94 16.77 -5.91
CA SER A 332 8.91 17.17 -4.50
C SER A 332 10.30 17.37 -3.87
N VAL A 333 11.38 16.94 -4.52
CA VAL A 333 12.74 16.92 -3.93
C VAL A 333 13.83 17.48 -4.84
N HIS A 334 13.53 17.84 -6.08
CA HIS A 334 14.53 18.32 -7.04
C HIS A 334 15.29 19.57 -6.56
N ASP A 335 14.66 20.39 -5.72
CA ASP A 335 15.23 21.56 -5.06
C ASP A 335 16.17 21.21 -3.89
N LEU A 336 16.02 20.02 -3.33
CA LEU A 336 16.76 19.47 -2.18
C LEU A 336 17.90 18.53 -2.59
N ILE A 337 17.90 18.04 -3.85
CA ILE A 337 18.94 17.18 -4.43
C ILE A 337 19.25 17.74 -5.84
N THR A 338 19.95 18.88 -5.88
CA THR A 338 20.31 19.55 -7.14
C THR A 338 21.46 18.85 -7.85
N ASP A 339 21.48 18.90 -9.17
CA ASP A 339 22.64 18.42 -9.94
C ASP A 339 23.86 19.31 -9.74
N VAL A 340 25.06 18.76 -9.93
CA VAL A 340 26.32 19.49 -9.88
C VAL A 340 26.74 19.82 -11.33
N PRO A 341 27.01 21.11 -11.70
CA PRO A 341 27.40 21.44 -13.04
C PRO A 341 28.59 20.63 -13.54
N ASP A 342 28.54 20.16 -14.77
CA ASP A 342 29.58 19.41 -15.47
C ASP A 342 29.99 18.07 -14.82
N LYS A 343 29.23 17.57 -13.82
CA LYS A 343 29.48 16.30 -13.15
C LYS A 343 28.24 15.43 -13.14
N THR A 344 28.42 14.11 -13.21
CA THR A 344 27.33 13.15 -13.17
C THR A 344 27.18 12.57 -11.77
N LEU A 345 25.98 12.66 -11.19
CA LEU A 345 25.64 12.07 -9.89
C LEU A 345 25.37 10.56 -10.06
N LEU A 346 26.29 9.72 -9.55
CA LEU A 346 26.21 8.26 -9.65
C LEU A 346 26.09 7.54 -8.29
N GLY A 347 26.16 8.26 -7.19
CA GLY A 347 25.94 7.78 -5.84
C GLY A 347 25.50 8.90 -4.91
N LEU A 348 24.61 8.60 -3.97
CA LEU A 348 24.09 9.56 -2.99
C LEU A 348 24.13 8.95 -1.59
N ASN A 349 24.76 9.68 -0.64
CA ASN A 349 24.61 9.40 0.79
C ASN A 349 23.72 10.47 1.42
N ILE A 350 22.72 10.03 2.17
CA ILE A 350 21.80 10.85 2.95
C ILE A 350 22.23 10.71 4.41
N VAL A 351 22.89 11.75 4.93
CA VAL A 351 23.49 11.76 6.27
C VAL A 351 22.61 12.56 7.22
N GLU A 352 22.06 11.92 8.24
CA GLU A 352 21.17 12.57 9.19
C GLU A 352 21.84 12.83 10.53
N PHE A 353 21.57 14.00 11.10
CA PHE A 353 21.91 14.39 12.47
C PHE A 353 20.62 14.75 13.21
N ALA A 354 20.47 14.29 14.43
CA ALA A 354 19.32 14.60 15.29
C ALA A 354 19.73 14.66 16.76
N GLY A 355 19.07 15.54 17.52
CA GLY A 355 19.31 15.69 18.96
C GLY A 355 18.49 16.82 19.55
N ASP A 356 18.76 17.15 20.83
CA ASP A 356 18.04 18.20 21.58
C ASP A 356 18.79 19.53 21.59
N ASP A 357 20.08 19.52 21.33
CA ASP A 357 20.96 20.70 21.31
C ASP A 357 21.23 21.14 19.86
N ALA A 358 20.64 22.26 19.46
CA ALA A 358 20.79 22.80 18.12
C ALA A 358 22.21 23.24 17.78
N GLU A 359 22.94 23.85 18.73
CA GLU A 359 24.29 24.36 18.52
C GLU A 359 25.25 23.19 18.26
N LEU A 360 25.19 22.14 19.07
CA LEU A 360 25.97 20.93 18.91
C LEU A 360 25.70 20.22 17.56
N ILE A 361 24.42 20.13 17.16
CA ILE A 361 24.05 19.51 15.87
C ILE A 361 24.58 20.34 14.70
N ASP A 362 24.41 21.67 14.73
CA ASP A 362 24.87 22.56 13.67
C ASP A 362 26.41 22.61 13.61
N GLU A 363 27.13 22.46 14.75
CA GLU A 363 28.59 22.30 14.78
C GLU A 363 29.03 21.01 14.07
N ARG A 364 28.40 19.87 14.37
CA ARG A 364 28.71 18.58 13.70
C ARG A 364 28.46 18.63 12.18
N VAL A 365 27.35 19.24 11.76
CA VAL A 365 27.04 19.45 10.34
C VAL A 365 28.11 20.32 9.68
N SER A 366 28.48 21.43 10.32
CA SER A 366 29.50 22.36 9.79
C SER A 366 30.86 21.69 9.67
N ALA A 367 31.27 20.89 10.67
CA ALA A 367 32.52 20.14 10.63
C ALA A 367 32.55 19.12 9.47
N LEU A 368 31.42 18.39 9.25
CA LEU A 368 31.30 17.49 8.10
C LEU A 368 31.40 18.24 6.79
N CYS A 369 30.66 19.36 6.62
CA CYS A 369 30.68 20.17 5.38
C CYS A 369 32.09 20.71 5.06
N GLN A 370 32.84 21.19 6.06
CA GLN A 370 34.22 21.64 5.88
C GLN A 370 35.15 20.50 5.42
N ARG A 371 34.99 19.30 5.95
CA ARG A 371 35.73 18.13 5.49
C ARG A 371 35.37 17.71 4.07
N LEU A 372 34.08 17.80 3.70
CA LEU A 372 33.62 17.53 2.33
C LEU A 372 34.18 18.55 1.35
N ASP A 373 34.23 19.85 1.70
CA ASP A 373 34.84 20.90 0.87
C ASP A 373 36.32 20.63 0.65
N ALA A 374 37.06 20.18 1.67
CA ALA A 374 38.46 19.80 1.55
C ALA A 374 38.66 18.61 0.58
N LEU A 375 37.79 17.58 0.62
CA LEU A 375 37.82 16.46 -0.32
C LEU A 375 37.52 16.90 -1.76
N ILE A 376 36.54 17.78 -1.93
CA ILE A 376 36.20 18.35 -3.28
C ILE A 376 37.37 19.15 -3.85
N ALA A 377 38.03 19.99 -3.01
CA ALA A 377 39.16 20.78 -3.43
C ALA A 377 40.41 19.97 -3.77
N ALA A 378 40.57 18.82 -3.08
CA ALA A 378 41.66 17.87 -3.34
C ALA A 378 41.35 16.87 -4.48
N GLU A 379 40.15 16.86 -4.99
CA GLU A 379 39.63 15.83 -5.93
C GLU A 379 39.77 14.40 -5.37
N GLU A 380 39.58 14.24 -4.07
CA GLU A 380 39.71 12.96 -3.37
C GLU A 380 38.35 12.38 -2.98
N GLY A 381 38.28 11.06 -2.78
CA GLY A 381 37.10 10.35 -2.26
C GLY A 381 35.88 10.34 -3.20
N GLY A 382 36.01 10.89 -4.43
CA GLY A 382 34.93 10.93 -5.41
C GLY A 382 33.73 11.81 -5.01
N VAL A 383 33.90 12.69 -4.03
CA VAL A 383 32.86 13.65 -3.61
C VAL A 383 32.76 14.75 -4.65
N ILE A 384 31.56 14.93 -5.25
CA ILE A 384 31.32 15.96 -6.27
C ILE A 384 30.53 17.15 -5.76
N GLY A 385 29.92 17.07 -4.62
CA GLY A 385 29.14 18.13 -4.00
C GLY A 385 28.31 17.68 -2.82
N TRP A 386 27.70 18.61 -2.10
CA TRP A 386 26.79 18.33 -0.99
C TRP A 386 25.69 19.41 -0.89
N GLN A 387 24.65 19.13 -0.12
CA GLN A 387 23.55 20.05 0.13
C GLN A 387 22.90 19.76 1.49
N VAL A 388 22.72 20.80 2.33
CA VAL A 388 22.08 20.70 3.65
C VAL A 388 20.58 20.96 3.53
N CYS A 389 19.78 20.17 4.24
CA CYS A 389 18.36 20.39 4.45
C CYS A 389 18.09 20.49 5.97
N SER A 390 17.62 21.67 6.40
CA SER A 390 17.37 21.98 7.84
C SER A 390 15.88 22.01 8.19
N GLU A 391 15.00 22.08 7.20
CA GLU A 391 13.56 22.11 7.39
C GLU A 391 12.98 20.71 7.52
N LEU A 392 12.21 20.45 8.58
CA LEU A 392 11.60 19.15 8.85
C LEU A 392 10.77 18.66 7.64
N ALA A 393 10.00 19.55 7.02
CA ALA A 393 9.19 19.20 5.84
C ALA A 393 10.07 18.78 4.63
N GLY A 394 11.25 19.38 4.46
CA GLY A 394 12.23 19.00 3.44
C GLY A 394 12.83 17.61 3.73
N ILE A 395 13.22 17.36 4.97
CA ILE A 395 13.75 16.08 5.43
C ILE A 395 12.72 14.96 5.19
N GLU A 396 11.45 15.18 5.57
CA GLU A 396 10.36 14.21 5.34
C GLU A 396 10.14 13.93 3.84
N ARG A 397 10.25 14.93 2.97
CA ARG A 397 10.16 14.76 1.50
C ARG A 397 11.29 13.89 0.95
N ILE A 398 12.53 14.09 1.39
CA ILE A 398 13.70 13.28 0.97
C ILE A 398 13.51 11.82 1.38
N TYR A 399 13.09 11.55 2.61
CA TYR A 399 12.82 10.17 3.06
C TYR A 399 11.61 9.53 2.37
N ALA A 400 10.58 10.30 2.07
CA ALA A 400 9.44 9.82 1.28
C ALA A 400 9.88 9.41 -0.14
N MET A 401 10.74 10.21 -0.78
CA MET A 401 11.36 9.87 -2.06
C MET A 401 12.19 8.58 -1.95
N ARG A 402 13.07 8.47 -0.95
CA ARG A 402 13.91 7.28 -0.74
C ARG A 402 13.06 6.03 -0.54
N LYS A 403 12.03 6.06 0.30
CA LYS A 403 11.09 4.94 0.50
C LYS A 403 10.35 4.57 -0.79
N LYS A 404 9.95 5.54 -1.59
CA LYS A 404 9.25 5.33 -2.86
C LYS A 404 10.17 4.77 -3.94
N ALA A 405 11.39 5.28 -4.06
CA ALA A 405 12.39 4.85 -5.04
C ALA A 405 12.68 3.34 -4.94
N VAL A 406 12.80 2.82 -3.72
CA VAL A 406 12.92 1.38 -3.47
C VAL A 406 11.72 0.59 -4.02
N GLY A 407 10.51 1.13 -3.87
CA GLY A 407 9.30 0.55 -4.46
C GLY A 407 9.31 0.56 -5.99
N LEU A 408 9.86 1.60 -6.60
CA LEU A 408 9.95 1.78 -8.06
C LEU A 408 10.86 0.75 -8.74
N LEU A 409 11.83 0.18 -8.04
CA LEU A 409 12.63 -0.94 -8.58
C LEU A 409 11.73 -2.08 -9.12
N GLY A 410 10.63 -2.39 -8.43
CA GLY A 410 9.68 -3.40 -8.90
C GLY A 410 8.92 -3.02 -10.17
N ASN A 411 8.94 -1.73 -10.58
CA ASN A 411 8.30 -1.25 -11.82
C ASN A 411 9.25 -1.24 -13.04
N ALA A 412 10.43 -1.83 -12.93
CA ALA A 412 11.37 -1.99 -14.04
C ALA A 412 10.69 -2.62 -15.27
N LYS A 413 11.04 -2.14 -16.47
CA LYS A 413 10.50 -2.64 -17.74
C LYS A 413 10.99 -4.07 -18.02
N GLY A 414 10.19 -4.88 -18.70
CA GLY A 414 10.53 -6.27 -19.06
C GLY A 414 9.93 -7.32 -18.13
N ALA A 415 10.17 -8.60 -18.44
CA ALA A 415 9.69 -9.74 -17.66
C ALA A 415 10.52 -9.96 -16.38
N ALA A 416 11.84 -9.75 -16.46
CA ALA A 416 12.74 -9.81 -15.32
C ALA A 416 12.48 -8.62 -14.39
N LYS A 417 12.24 -8.92 -13.10
CA LYS A 417 11.96 -7.94 -12.06
C LYS A 417 12.97 -8.04 -10.93
N PRO A 418 13.43 -6.91 -10.36
CA PRO A 418 14.25 -6.91 -9.16
C PRO A 418 13.53 -7.60 -8.00
N ILE A 419 14.09 -8.69 -7.48
CA ILE A 419 13.49 -9.52 -6.44
C ILE A 419 14.39 -9.65 -5.21
N PRO A 420 13.78 -9.73 -3.98
CA PRO A 420 14.50 -9.77 -2.72
C PRO A 420 14.88 -11.22 -2.35
N PHE A 421 15.95 -11.76 -2.90
CA PHE A 421 16.43 -13.10 -2.54
C PHE A 421 17.90 -13.13 -2.11
N ALA A 422 18.74 -12.25 -2.66
CA ALA A 422 20.15 -12.08 -2.36
C ALA A 422 20.42 -10.79 -1.56
N GLU A 423 19.38 -10.13 -1.09
CA GLU A 423 19.46 -8.89 -0.32
C GLU A 423 19.67 -9.12 1.17
N ASP A 424 19.92 -8.02 1.93
CA ASP A 424 19.97 -8.01 3.37
C ASP A 424 21.24 -8.67 3.95
N THR A 425 22.26 -8.77 3.11
CA THR A 425 23.58 -9.19 3.58
C THR A 425 24.20 -8.08 4.43
N CYS A 426 24.79 -8.48 5.56
CA CYS A 426 25.48 -7.58 6.47
C CYS A 426 26.92 -8.02 6.60
N VAL A 427 27.85 -7.10 6.36
CA VAL A 427 29.30 -7.29 6.56
C VAL A 427 29.85 -6.16 7.44
N PRO A 428 31.04 -6.29 8.06
CA PRO A 428 31.66 -5.16 8.74
C PRO A 428 31.73 -3.95 7.80
N PRO A 429 31.35 -2.74 8.25
CA PRO A 429 31.26 -1.55 7.37
C PRO A 429 32.56 -1.23 6.62
N GLU A 430 33.71 -1.50 7.24
CA GLU A 430 35.06 -1.33 6.65
C GLU A 430 35.31 -2.24 5.43
N HIS A 431 34.60 -3.37 5.33
CA HIS A 431 34.72 -4.31 4.23
C HIS A 431 33.63 -4.15 3.17
N LEU A 432 32.62 -3.30 3.43
CA LEU A 432 31.42 -3.20 2.59
C LEU A 432 31.73 -2.86 1.13
N ALA A 433 32.62 -1.90 0.87
CA ALA A 433 32.95 -1.48 -0.48
C ALA A 433 33.61 -2.61 -1.29
N ASP A 434 34.60 -3.33 -0.71
CA ASP A 434 35.27 -4.44 -1.38
C ASP A 434 34.32 -5.63 -1.59
N TYR A 435 33.48 -5.93 -0.60
CA TYR A 435 32.42 -6.94 -0.70
C TYR A 435 31.49 -6.63 -1.88
N ILE A 436 31.06 -5.39 -2.06
CA ILE A 436 30.14 -4.99 -3.13
C ILE A 436 30.81 -5.04 -4.50
N VAL A 437 32.11 -4.75 -4.61
CA VAL A 437 32.85 -4.94 -5.88
C VAL A 437 32.77 -6.41 -6.33
N GLU A 438 33.05 -7.36 -5.44
CA GLU A 438 32.95 -8.80 -5.78
C GLU A 438 31.51 -9.24 -6.01
N PHE A 439 30.54 -8.72 -5.24
CA PHE A 439 29.14 -9.03 -5.43
C PHE A 439 28.65 -8.56 -6.80
N ARG A 440 29.03 -7.35 -7.24
CA ARG A 440 28.74 -6.85 -8.59
C ARG A 440 29.35 -7.74 -9.66
N ALA A 441 30.62 -8.08 -9.53
CA ALA A 441 31.30 -8.99 -10.45
C ALA A 441 30.58 -10.35 -10.58
N LEU A 442 30.05 -10.89 -9.48
CA LEU A 442 29.21 -12.09 -9.49
C LEU A 442 27.94 -11.90 -10.32
N LEU A 443 27.19 -10.83 -10.09
CA LEU A 443 25.94 -10.57 -10.83
C LEU A 443 26.19 -10.25 -12.31
N ASP A 444 27.25 -9.48 -12.60
CA ASP A 444 27.65 -9.09 -13.95
C ASP A 444 28.10 -10.34 -14.76
N SER A 445 28.74 -11.34 -14.13
CA SER A 445 29.10 -12.61 -14.77
C SER A 445 27.90 -13.41 -15.27
N HIS A 446 26.72 -13.16 -14.70
CA HIS A 446 25.45 -13.74 -15.13
C HIS A 446 24.62 -12.79 -16.03
N GLY A 447 25.14 -11.61 -16.37
CA GLY A 447 24.45 -10.62 -17.21
C GLY A 447 23.19 -10.03 -16.57
N LEU A 448 23.13 -9.95 -15.26
CA LEU A 448 21.94 -9.48 -14.52
C LEU A 448 21.97 -7.97 -14.32
N ASN A 449 20.81 -7.33 -14.48
CA ASN A 449 20.57 -5.98 -14.00
C ASN A 449 20.17 -6.01 -12.51
N TYR A 450 20.60 -5.01 -11.76
CA TYR A 450 20.31 -4.90 -10.32
C TYR A 450 20.21 -3.45 -9.87
N GLY A 451 19.56 -3.20 -8.74
CA GLY A 451 19.58 -1.94 -8.00
C GLY A 451 20.10 -2.16 -6.60
N MET A 452 20.78 -1.16 -6.04
CA MET A 452 21.37 -1.20 -4.71
C MET A 452 20.99 0.01 -3.87
N PHE A 453 20.65 -0.23 -2.62
CA PHE A 453 20.39 0.79 -1.62
C PHE A 453 20.60 0.18 -0.24
N GLY A 454 20.78 0.99 0.80
CA GLY A 454 20.88 0.41 2.15
C GLY A 454 21.40 1.38 3.21
N HIS A 455 21.90 0.77 4.27
CA HIS A 455 22.31 1.36 5.53
C HIS A 455 23.82 1.12 5.68
N VAL A 456 24.62 1.96 5.05
CA VAL A 456 26.06 1.74 4.95
C VAL A 456 26.76 1.90 6.30
N ASP A 457 26.21 2.70 7.20
CA ASP A 457 26.63 2.86 8.60
C ASP A 457 26.60 1.56 9.38
N ALA A 458 25.72 0.63 9.01
CA ALA A 458 25.59 -0.69 9.63
C ALA A 458 26.14 -1.85 8.78
N GLY A 459 26.75 -1.56 7.62
CA GLY A 459 27.26 -2.58 6.70
C GLY A 459 26.19 -3.40 5.99
N VAL A 460 24.94 -2.89 5.85
CA VAL A 460 23.80 -3.59 5.24
C VAL A 460 23.48 -2.99 3.89
N LEU A 461 23.46 -3.83 2.85
CA LEU A 461 22.99 -3.46 1.52
C LEU A 461 21.90 -4.41 1.01
N HIS A 462 20.88 -3.79 0.41
CA HIS A 462 19.78 -4.47 -0.27
C HIS A 462 20.09 -4.51 -1.76
N VAL A 463 20.62 -5.63 -2.23
CA VAL A 463 20.95 -5.87 -3.63
C VAL A 463 19.83 -6.67 -4.25
N ARG A 464 19.17 -6.12 -5.27
CA ARG A 464 18.01 -6.75 -5.91
C ARG A 464 18.28 -7.07 -7.38
N PRO A 465 18.80 -8.27 -7.67
CA PRO A 465 18.95 -8.74 -9.05
C PRO A 465 17.59 -8.92 -9.74
N ALA A 466 17.53 -8.59 -11.04
CA ALA A 466 16.33 -8.72 -11.83
C ALA A 466 16.27 -10.11 -12.47
N LEU A 467 15.25 -10.90 -12.09
CA LEU A 467 14.98 -12.25 -12.61
C LEU A 467 13.50 -12.40 -13.00
N ASP A 468 13.22 -13.20 -14.02
CA ASP A 468 11.87 -13.63 -14.37
C ASP A 468 11.54 -14.96 -13.68
N MET A 469 10.76 -14.91 -12.61
CA MET A 469 10.32 -16.11 -11.88
C MET A 469 9.33 -16.98 -12.67
N CYS A 470 8.85 -16.53 -13.82
CA CYS A 470 8.10 -17.36 -14.75
C CYS A 470 9.01 -18.22 -15.66
N ASP A 471 10.30 -17.94 -15.70
CA ASP A 471 11.30 -18.73 -16.42
C ASP A 471 11.95 -19.76 -15.48
N PRO A 472 11.78 -21.07 -15.71
CA PRO A 472 12.39 -22.10 -14.85
C PRO A 472 13.92 -22.04 -14.79
N GLN A 473 14.60 -21.58 -15.84
CA GLN A 473 16.06 -21.46 -15.84
C GLN A 473 16.53 -20.32 -14.92
N GLN A 474 15.84 -19.19 -14.95
CA GLN A 474 16.13 -18.08 -14.05
C GLN A 474 15.75 -18.40 -12.60
N GLU A 475 14.71 -19.20 -12.38
CA GLU A 475 14.37 -19.72 -11.05
C GLU A 475 15.49 -20.60 -10.47
N MET A 476 16.11 -21.48 -11.30
CA MET A 476 17.28 -22.28 -10.88
C MET A 476 18.51 -21.40 -10.64
N LEU A 477 18.74 -20.40 -11.50
CA LEU A 477 19.84 -19.44 -11.32
C LEU A 477 19.75 -18.69 -10.00
N MET A 478 18.56 -18.38 -9.52
CA MET A 478 18.32 -17.72 -8.24
C MET A 478 18.92 -18.52 -7.08
N LYS A 479 18.74 -19.86 -7.04
CA LYS A 479 19.32 -20.70 -5.98
C LYS A 479 20.84 -20.67 -6.03
N LYS A 480 21.43 -20.82 -7.24
CA LYS A 480 22.89 -20.75 -7.42
C LYS A 480 23.47 -19.43 -6.93
N ILE A 481 22.87 -18.31 -7.32
CA ILE A 481 23.32 -16.98 -6.86
C ILE A 481 23.19 -16.86 -5.33
N SER A 482 22.11 -17.38 -4.73
CA SER A 482 21.96 -17.39 -3.27
C SER A 482 23.10 -18.12 -2.58
N ASP A 483 23.49 -19.31 -3.08
CA ASP A 483 24.60 -20.10 -2.53
C ASP A 483 25.93 -19.36 -2.67
N ASP A 484 26.20 -18.76 -3.84
CA ASP A 484 27.42 -18.00 -4.12
C ASP A 484 27.51 -16.74 -3.22
N VAL A 485 26.39 -16.04 -3.00
CA VAL A 485 26.31 -14.86 -2.11
C VAL A 485 26.54 -15.25 -0.66
N VAL A 486 26.02 -16.39 -0.20
CA VAL A 486 26.28 -16.90 1.16
C VAL A 486 27.77 -17.14 1.36
N ALA A 487 28.45 -17.79 0.40
CA ALA A 487 29.88 -18.03 0.44
C ALA A 487 30.70 -16.73 0.45
N LEU A 488 30.31 -15.78 -0.43
CA LEU A 488 30.95 -14.46 -0.51
C LEU A 488 30.76 -13.67 0.80
N THR A 489 29.57 -13.67 1.38
CA THR A 489 29.28 -12.98 2.64
C THR A 489 30.10 -13.55 3.79
N ALA A 490 30.21 -14.88 3.86
CA ALA A 490 31.05 -15.57 4.88
C ALA A 490 32.53 -15.23 4.72
N LYS A 491 33.05 -15.09 3.48
CA LYS A 491 34.45 -14.64 3.21
C LYS A 491 34.77 -13.29 3.87
N TYR A 492 33.79 -12.37 3.93
CA TYR A 492 33.97 -11.06 4.54
C TYR A 492 33.55 -10.99 6.02
N GLY A 493 33.35 -12.15 6.69
CA GLY A 493 32.95 -12.20 8.09
C GLY A 493 31.54 -11.73 8.39
N GLY A 494 30.68 -11.70 7.37
CA GLY A 494 29.30 -11.25 7.47
C GLY A 494 28.29 -12.37 7.63
N LEU A 495 27.01 -11.99 7.56
CA LEU A 495 25.86 -12.92 7.58
C LEU A 495 24.78 -12.50 6.61
N LEU A 496 23.89 -13.46 6.28
CA LEU A 496 22.84 -13.29 5.26
C LEU A 496 21.58 -12.57 5.78
N TRP A 497 21.48 -12.32 7.09
CA TRP A 497 20.26 -11.84 7.74
C TRP A 497 20.53 -10.57 8.56
N GLY A 498 20.63 -9.42 7.89
CA GLY A 498 20.85 -8.12 8.53
C GLY A 498 19.62 -7.61 9.27
N GLU A 499 18.47 -7.55 8.57
CA GLU A 499 17.24 -6.92 9.06
C GLU A 499 15.96 -7.72 8.77
N HIS A 500 15.91 -8.48 7.67
CA HIS A 500 14.65 -9.04 7.13
C HIS A 500 14.28 -10.42 7.69
N GLY A 501 15.11 -11.00 8.59
CA GLY A 501 14.88 -12.32 9.15
C GLY A 501 15.23 -13.46 8.20
N LYS A 502 15.09 -14.69 8.70
CA LYS A 502 15.52 -15.90 7.98
C LYS A 502 14.48 -16.41 7.00
N GLY A 503 13.26 -16.69 7.46
CA GLY A 503 12.20 -17.25 6.62
C GLY A 503 12.66 -18.49 5.85
N PHE A 504 12.53 -18.48 4.54
CA PHE A 504 12.96 -19.54 3.62
C PHE A 504 14.49 -19.64 3.44
N ARG A 505 15.25 -18.65 3.93
CA ARG A 505 16.72 -18.68 3.95
C ARG A 505 17.29 -19.36 5.22
N ALA A 506 16.43 -19.96 6.03
CA ALA A 506 16.83 -20.67 7.24
C ALA A 506 17.66 -21.94 6.95
N GLU A 507 17.65 -22.46 5.74
CA GLU A 507 18.48 -23.59 5.30
C GLU A 507 19.99 -23.36 5.51
N TYR A 508 20.47 -22.11 5.52
CA TYR A 508 21.87 -21.75 5.76
C TYR A 508 22.26 -21.67 7.24
N SER A 509 21.30 -21.81 8.17
CA SER A 509 21.54 -21.68 9.61
C SER A 509 22.49 -22.74 10.17
N PRO A 510 22.43 -24.04 9.81
CA PRO A 510 23.37 -25.05 10.33
C PRO A 510 24.82 -24.74 10.00
N ALA A 511 25.10 -24.31 8.76
CA ALA A 511 26.43 -23.95 8.30
C ALA A 511 26.98 -22.71 9.04
N PHE A 512 26.13 -21.73 9.32
CA PHE A 512 26.49 -20.50 10.02
C PHE A 512 26.85 -20.77 11.50
N PHE A 513 25.97 -21.47 12.24
CA PHE A 513 26.16 -21.70 13.69
C PHE A 513 27.12 -22.84 14.01
N GLY A 514 27.27 -23.83 13.12
CA GLY A 514 27.92 -25.10 13.39
C GLY A 514 27.02 -26.03 14.22
N GLU A 515 27.44 -27.30 14.28
CA GLU A 515 26.65 -28.37 14.89
C GLU A 515 26.25 -28.11 16.36
N GLN A 516 27.18 -27.62 17.16
CA GLN A 516 26.96 -27.43 18.60
C GLN A 516 25.96 -26.34 18.90
N LEU A 517 26.13 -25.12 18.38
CA LEU A 517 25.20 -24.02 18.64
C LEU A 517 23.85 -24.21 17.93
N TYR A 518 23.87 -24.78 16.74
CA TYR A 518 22.60 -25.13 16.06
C TYR A 518 21.85 -26.19 16.89
N GLY A 519 22.52 -27.11 17.52
CA GLY A 519 21.93 -28.05 18.49
C GLY A 519 21.28 -27.34 19.68
N GLU A 520 21.88 -26.28 20.22
CA GLU A 520 21.29 -25.48 21.31
C GLU A 520 20.02 -24.72 20.83
N LEU A 521 20.02 -24.15 19.64
CA LEU A 521 18.81 -23.55 19.05
C LEU A 521 17.68 -24.57 18.96
N ARG A 522 17.99 -25.79 18.53
CA ARG A 522 17.01 -26.88 18.43
C ARG A 522 16.48 -27.34 19.81
N LYS A 523 17.28 -27.30 20.86
CA LYS A 523 16.86 -27.58 22.26
C LYS A 523 15.88 -26.48 22.73
N VAL A 524 16.21 -25.22 22.47
CA VAL A 524 15.30 -24.10 22.77
C VAL A 524 13.96 -24.30 22.05
N LYS A 525 13.96 -24.56 20.74
CA LYS A 525 12.74 -24.86 19.97
C LYS A 525 11.95 -26.02 20.60
N ALA A 526 12.62 -27.11 21.01
CA ALA A 526 11.98 -28.27 21.63
C ALA A 526 11.36 -27.97 23.01
N ALA A 527 11.91 -27.01 23.76
CA ALA A 527 11.33 -26.58 25.04
C ALA A 527 9.96 -25.90 24.87
N PHE A 528 9.80 -25.12 23.79
CA PHE A 528 8.55 -24.41 23.46
C PHE A 528 7.58 -25.25 22.62
N ASP A 529 8.06 -25.92 21.60
CA ASP A 529 7.26 -26.63 20.60
C ASP A 529 7.91 -27.97 20.22
N PRO A 530 7.81 -28.99 21.08
CA PRO A 530 8.48 -30.28 20.88
C PRO A 530 7.97 -31.08 19.68
N GLN A 531 6.77 -30.75 19.17
CA GLN A 531 6.14 -31.44 18.03
C GLN A 531 6.31 -30.70 16.70
N ASN A 532 7.06 -29.57 16.68
CA ASN A 532 7.28 -28.74 15.49
C ASN A 532 5.99 -28.26 14.80
N ARG A 533 5.04 -27.73 15.55
CA ARG A 533 3.70 -27.34 15.09
C ARG A 533 3.54 -25.82 14.88
N LEU A 534 4.42 -25.01 15.49
CA LEU A 534 4.43 -23.56 15.31
C LEU A 534 5.40 -23.18 14.19
N ASN A 535 4.85 -22.64 13.11
CA ASN A 535 5.56 -22.15 11.92
C ASN A 535 6.74 -23.03 11.49
N PRO A 536 6.53 -24.37 11.29
CA PRO A 536 7.60 -25.29 10.99
C PRO A 536 8.37 -24.91 9.72
N GLY A 537 9.62 -25.33 9.64
CA GLY A 537 10.53 -25.05 8.52
C GLY A 537 11.23 -23.70 8.59
N LYS A 538 10.98 -22.88 9.61
CA LYS A 538 11.66 -21.61 9.87
C LYS A 538 12.65 -21.78 11.05
N ILE A 539 13.74 -21.04 11.06
CA ILE A 539 14.81 -20.98 12.07
C ILE A 539 15.48 -22.35 12.30
N CYS A 540 14.81 -23.31 12.95
CA CYS A 540 15.29 -24.67 13.13
C CYS A 540 14.14 -25.62 13.55
N PRO A 541 14.25 -26.96 13.30
CA PRO A 541 13.35 -27.94 13.88
C PRO A 541 13.73 -28.21 15.34
N PRO A 542 12.82 -28.73 16.19
CA PRO A 542 13.14 -29.09 17.57
C PRO A 542 14.16 -30.24 17.66
N ALA A 543 14.93 -30.30 18.74
CA ALA A 543 15.83 -31.39 19.00
C ALA A 543 15.08 -32.74 19.06
N GLY A 544 15.65 -33.76 18.42
CA GLY A 544 15.03 -35.09 18.34
C GLY A 544 13.97 -35.25 17.23
N VAL A 545 13.65 -34.18 16.51
CA VAL A 545 12.73 -34.23 15.34
C VAL A 545 13.54 -34.03 14.07
N ASP A 546 13.42 -34.97 13.13
CA ASP A 546 13.97 -34.83 11.79
C ASP A 546 12.87 -34.26 10.89
N ALA A 547 12.94 -32.96 10.65
CA ALA A 547 11.99 -32.23 9.81
C ALA A 547 12.74 -31.30 8.83
N PRO A 548 12.30 -31.21 7.57
CA PRO A 548 12.96 -30.36 6.57
C PRO A 548 12.79 -28.88 6.92
N MET A 549 13.81 -28.12 6.60
CA MET A 549 13.73 -26.65 6.58
C MET A 549 13.13 -26.17 5.27
N MET A 550 12.43 -25.04 5.29
CA MET A 550 12.08 -24.32 4.07
C MET A 550 13.36 -23.88 3.35
N GLN A 551 13.34 -23.92 2.04
CA GLN A 551 14.51 -23.65 1.18
C GLN A 551 14.24 -22.51 0.21
N VAL A 552 15.30 -21.87 -0.26
CA VAL A 552 15.23 -20.75 -1.20
C VAL A 552 14.59 -21.17 -2.53
N ASP A 553 14.72 -22.44 -2.93
CA ASP A 553 14.11 -23.01 -4.13
C ASP A 553 12.65 -23.49 -3.94
N ALA A 554 12.04 -23.29 -2.75
CA ALA A 554 10.63 -23.61 -2.52
C ALA A 554 9.69 -22.95 -3.53
N VAL A 555 8.44 -23.42 -3.58
CA VAL A 555 7.42 -23.00 -4.57
C VAL A 555 7.22 -21.48 -4.55
N LYS A 556 7.36 -20.88 -5.71
CA LYS A 556 7.23 -19.44 -5.93
C LYS A 556 5.91 -19.11 -6.62
N ARG A 557 5.48 -17.88 -6.50
CA ARG A 557 4.32 -17.34 -7.23
C ARG A 557 4.48 -17.54 -8.74
N GLY A 558 5.69 -17.32 -9.27
CA GLY A 558 6.01 -17.52 -10.67
C GLY A 558 5.70 -18.92 -11.21
N THR A 559 5.77 -19.96 -10.37
CA THR A 559 5.39 -21.34 -10.71
C THR A 559 3.93 -21.47 -11.14
N PHE A 560 3.03 -20.69 -10.53
CA PHE A 560 1.62 -20.63 -10.92
C PHE A 560 1.42 -19.69 -12.12
N ASP A 561 2.07 -18.53 -12.12
CA ASP A 561 1.94 -17.52 -13.17
C ASP A 561 2.41 -18.03 -14.56
N ARG A 562 3.44 -18.89 -14.61
CA ARG A 562 3.92 -19.46 -15.88
C ARG A 562 2.91 -20.37 -16.57
N GLN A 563 1.88 -20.84 -15.86
CA GLN A 563 0.77 -21.61 -16.43
C GLN A 563 -0.22 -20.72 -17.20
N ILE A 564 -0.15 -19.40 -17.04
CA ILE A 564 -0.94 -18.42 -17.77
C ILE A 564 -0.19 -18.06 -19.06
N PRO A 565 -0.82 -18.13 -20.27
CA PRO A 565 -0.17 -17.78 -21.54
C PRO A 565 0.44 -16.36 -21.50
N ILE A 566 1.61 -16.18 -22.12
CA ILE A 566 2.35 -14.90 -22.13
C ILE A 566 1.48 -13.74 -22.64
N SER A 567 0.68 -13.98 -23.71
CA SER A 567 -0.25 -12.98 -24.25
C SER A 567 -1.28 -12.53 -23.20
N VAL A 568 -1.79 -13.46 -22.41
CA VAL A 568 -2.75 -13.16 -21.33
C VAL A 568 -2.07 -12.39 -20.20
N ARG A 569 -0.88 -12.82 -19.76
CA ARG A 569 -0.08 -12.12 -18.74
C ARG A 569 0.19 -10.66 -19.16
N SER A 570 0.62 -10.45 -20.38
CA SER A 570 0.91 -9.13 -20.94
C SER A 570 -0.34 -8.26 -21.06
N SER A 571 -1.48 -8.85 -21.45
CA SER A 571 -2.75 -8.13 -21.59
C SER A 571 -3.39 -7.78 -20.25
N TRP A 572 -3.20 -8.60 -19.20
CA TRP A 572 -3.73 -8.40 -17.84
C TRP A 572 -2.66 -7.88 -16.87
N ARG A 573 -1.73 -7.09 -17.39
CA ARG A 573 -0.57 -6.57 -16.69
C ARG A 573 -0.92 -5.94 -15.33
N GLY A 574 -2.01 -5.17 -15.25
CA GLY A 574 -2.47 -4.52 -14.03
C GLY A 574 -2.71 -5.47 -12.85
N ALA A 575 -3.02 -6.76 -13.11
CA ALA A 575 -3.12 -7.79 -12.07
C ALA A 575 -1.80 -8.57 -11.91
N MET A 576 -1.12 -8.90 -13.04
CA MET A 576 0.04 -9.79 -13.07
C MET A 576 1.30 -9.19 -12.42
N GLU A 577 1.45 -7.86 -12.38
CA GLU A 577 2.65 -7.22 -11.86
C GLU A 577 2.65 -7.00 -10.34
N CYS A 578 1.58 -7.36 -9.60
CA CYS A 578 1.57 -7.20 -8.15
C CYS A 578 2.69 -8.01 -7.50
N ASN A 579 3.67 -7.32 -6.91
CA ASN A 579 4.81 -7.94 -6.21
C ASN A 579 4.56 -8.23 -4.72
N GLY A 580 3.40 -7.88 -4.20
CA GLY A 580 3.04 -8.17 -2.81
C GLY A 580 3.49 -7.15 -1.77
N ASN A 581 4.06 -5.99 -2.15
CA ASN A 581 4.62 -4.98 -1.22
C ASN A 581 3.66 -4.50 -0.11
N GLY A 582 2.35 -4.70 -0.26
CA GLY A 582 1.36 -4.45 0.76
C GLY A 582 1.05 -2.99 1.07
N LEU A 583 1.53 -1.99 0.28
CA LEU A 583 1.19 -0.58 0.50
C LEU A 583 -0.32 -0.33 0.55
N CYS A 584 -1.10 -1.19 -0.08
CA CYS A 584 -2.56 -1.18 -0.03
C CYS A 584 -3.17 -1.58 1.33
N PHE A 585 -2.35 -2.01 2.29
CA PHE A 585 -2.74 -2.30 3.67
C PHE A 585 -2.41 -1.14 4.63
N ASN A 586 -1.91 0.02 4.11
CA ASN A 586 -1.56 1.11 5.00
C ASN A 586 -2.76 1.53 5.86
N PHE A 587 -2.47 1.81 7.11
CA PHE A 587 -3.49 2.15 8.12
C PHE A 587 -3.94 3.61 8.04
N ASP A 588 -3.14 4.52 7.43
CA ASP A 588 -3.39 5.96 7.44
C ASP A 588 -4.74 6.31 6.80
N ALA A 589 -5.68 6.75 7.63
CA ALA A 589 -7.03 7.15 7.23
C ALA A 589 -7.04 8.36 6.26
N LYS A 590 -6.00 9.18 6.29
CA LYS A 590 -5.85 10.34 5.39
C LYS A 590 -5.29 9.96 4.02
N SER A 591 -4.65 8.81 3.90
CA SER A 591 -4.20 8.29 2.60
C SER A 591 -5.40 7.83 1.76
N PRO A 592 -5.49 8.22 0.47
CA PRO A 592 -6.54 7.75 -0.43
C PRO A 592 -6.38 6.28 -0.84
N MET A 593 -5.25 5.63 -0.52
CA MET A 593 -4.99 4.24 -0.90
C MET A 593 -6.00 3.28 -0.28
N CYS A 594 -6.73 2.60 -1.12
CA CYS A 594 -7.69 1.52 -0.87
C CYS A 594 -8.63 1.70 0.35
N PRO A 595 -9.62 2.60 0.28
CA PRO A 595 -10.59 2.80 1.36
C PRO A 595 -11.41 1.53 1.66
N SER A 596 -11.64 0.67 0.66
CA SER A 596 -12.33 -0.62 0.81
C SER A 596 -11.61 -1.55 1.79
N MET A 597 -10.27 -1.65 1.70
CA MET A 597 -9.48 -2.43 2.66
C MET A 597 -9.54 -1.84 4.08
N LYS A 598 -9.43 -0.51 4.20
CA LYS A 598 -9.42 0.17 5.50
C LYS A 598 -10.70 -0.04 6.29
N ILE A 599 -11.86 0.02 5.63
CA ILE A 599 -13.15 -0.12 6.32
C ILE A 599 -13.49 -1.58 6.66
N THR A 600 -13.07 -2.54 5.83
CA THR A 600 -13.41 -3.94 6.06
C THR A 600 -12.37 -4.71 6.85
N SER A 601 -11.14 -4.19 6.96
CA SER A 601 -9.97 -4.90 7.50
C SER A 601 -9.76 -6.30 6.88
N ASN A 602 -10.39 -6.56 5.73
CA ASN A 602 -10.29 -7.82 5.00
C ASN A 602 -9.35 -7.66 3.78
N ARG A 603 -8.27 -8.43 3.76
CA ARG A 603 -7.24 -8.36 2.73
C ARG A 603 -7.70 -8.75 1.33
N ILE A 604 -8.78 -9.52 1.19
CA ILE A 604 -9.44 -9.78 -0.10
C ILE A 604 -9.83 -8.48 -0.79
N HIS A 605 -10.30 -7.50 -0.04
CA HIS A 605 -10.73 -6.20 -0.55
C HIS A 605 -9.59 -5.24 -0.88
N SER A 606 -8.34 -5.65 -0.71
CA SER A 606 -7.17 -4.87 -1.12
C SER A 606 -6.84 -5.04 -2.60
N PRO A 607 -6.10 -4.11 -3.22
CA PRO A 607 -5.53 -4.30 -4.56
C PRO A 607 -4.69 -5.58 -4.70
N LYS A 608 -3.88 -5.92 -3.68
CA LYS A 608 -3.11 -7.18 -3.65
C LYS A 608 -4.03 -8.39 -3.67
N GLY A 609 -5.05 -8.43 -2.80
CA GLY A 609 -6.00 -9.56 -2.75
C GLY A 609 -6.71 -9.74 -4.07
N ARG A 610 -7.28 -8.66 -4.62
CA ARG A 610 -7.96 -8.68 -5.93
C ARG A 610 -7.05 -9.12 -7.09
N ALA A 611 -5.80 -8.66 -7.11
CA ALA A 611 -4.83 -9.09 -8.13
C ALA A 611 -4.50 -10.57 -7.98
N THR A 612 -4.30 -11.08 -6.77
CA THR A 612 -4.06 -12.51 -6.48
C THR A 612 -5.23 -13.36 -6.97
N LEU A 613 -6.47 -12.96 -6.68
CA LEU A 613 -7.66 -13.69 -7.12
C LEU A 613 -7.82 -13.71 -8.65
N VAL A 614 -7.56 -12.59 -9.33
CA VAL A 614 -7.62 -12.53 -10.80
C VAL A 614 -6.52 -13.37 -11.43
N ARG A 615 -5.30 -13.36 -10.89
CA ARG A 615 -4.21 -14.22 -11.40
C ARG A 615 -4.59 -15.71 -11.36
N GLU A 616 -5.13 -16.14 -10.21
CA GLU A 616 -5.60 -17.51 -10.06
C GLU A 616 -6.79 -17.83 -11.00
N TRP A 617 -7.72 -16.90 -11.14
CA TRP A 617 -8.83 -17.05 -12.07
C TRP A 617 -8.36 -17.18 -13.53
N LEU A 618 -7.36 -16.41 -13.96
CA LEU A 618 -6.74 -16.51 -15.29
C LEU A 618 -6.02 -17.85 -15.48
N ARG A 619 -5.31 -18.33 -14.47
CA ARG A 619 -4.66 -19.65 -14.47
C ARG A 619 -5.68 -20.77 -14.64
N LEU A 620 -6.76 -20.74 -13.89
CA LEU A 620 -7.83 -21.74 -13.96
C LEU A 620 -8.61 -21.69 -15.29
N LEU A 621 -8.70 -20.53 -15.94
CA LEU A 621 -9.23 -20.41 -17.30
C LEU A 621 -8.27 -21.05 -18.31
N ALA A 622 -6.97 -20.76 -18.19
CA ALA A 622 -5.95 -21.34 -19.07
C ALA A 622 -5.89 -22.88 -18.96
N ASP A 623 -5.99 -23.42 -17.74
CA ASP A 623 -6.08 -24.86 -17.49
C ASP A 623 -7.28 -25.53 -18.21
N ARG A 624 -8.36 -24.78 -18.44
CA ARG A 624 -9.53 -25.21 -19.22
C ARG A 624 -9.46 -24.87 -20.71
N GLY A 625 -8.30 -24.42 -21.19
CA GLY A 625 -8.09 -24.05 -22.60
C GLY A 625 -8.87 -22.80 -23.03
N VAL A 626 -9.24 -21.92 -22.10
CA VAL A 626 -10.02 -20.70 -22.38
C VAL A 626 -9.09 -19.49 -22.44
N ASP A 627 -9.08 -18.82 -23.59
CA ASP A 627 -8.38 -17.55 -23.79
C ASP A 627 -9.32 -16.36 -23.51
N PRO A 628 -9.13 -15.61 -22.42
CA PRO A 628 -9.96 -14.45 -22.08
C PRO A 628 -9.84 -13.32 -23.10
N ILE A 629 -8.69 -13.15 -23.78
CA ILE A 629 -8.46 -12.10 -24.80
C ILE A 629 -9.32 -12.40 -26.04
N LYS A 630 -9.34 -13.68 -26.46
CA LYS A 630 -10.19 -14.11 -27.58
C LYS A 630 -11.67 -13.89 -27.27
N LEU A 631 -12.09 -14.24 -26.06
CA LEU A 631 -13.48 -13.99 -25.61
C LEU A 631 -13.82 -12.50 -25.63
N GLU A 632 -12.94 -11.63 -25.13
CA GLU A 632 -13.14 -10.18 -25.13
C GLU A 632 -13.30 -9.62 -26.55
N LYS A 633 -12.48 -10.07 -27.51
CA LYS A 633 -12.55 -9.66 -28.91
C LYS A 633 -13.84 -10.11 -29.62
N GLU A 634 -14.36 -11.29 -29.29
CA GLU A 634 -15.57 -11.83 -29.89
C GLU A 634 -16.88 -11.20 -29.32
N LEU A 635 -16.85 -10.60 -28.13
CA LEU A 635 -18.06 -10.05 -27.49
C LEU A 635 -18.78 -8.95 -28.28
N PRO A 636 -18.09 -7.98 -28.95
CA PRO A 636 -18.74 -6.93 -29.73
C PRO A 636 -19.53 -7.46 -30.93
N GLU A 637 -19.15 -8.61 -31.47
CA GLU A 637 -19.74 -9.24 -32.66
C GLU A 637 -20.93 -10.16 -32.31
N LYS A 638 -20.98 -10.64 -31.05
CA LYS A 638 -22.04 -11.57 -30.60
C LYS A 638 -23.33 -10.83 -30.30
N ARG A 639 -24.37 -11.08 -31.13
CA ARG A 639 -25.73 -10.60 -30.83
C ARG A 639 -26.28 -11.34 -29.61
N ALA A 640 -27.04 -10.63 -28.77
CA ALA A 640 -27.80 -11.24 -27.69
C ALA A 640 -28.78 -12.27 -28.28
N SER A 641 -28.64 -13.55 -27.95
CA SER A 641 -29.53 -14.62 -28.38
C SER A 641 -30.42 -15.05 -27.21
N LEU A 642 -31.64 -15.47 -27.50
CA LEU A 642 -32.58 -16.02 -26.50
C LEU A 642 -31.97 -17.22 -25.78
N ARG A 643 -31.22 -18.07 -26.52
CA ARG A 643 -30.49 -19.20 -25.95
C ARG A 643 -29.46 -18.73 -24.86
N SER A 644 -28.66 -17.71 -25.15
CA SER A 644 -27.72 -17.12 -24.21
C SER A 644 -28.41 -16.56 -22.97
N LEU A 645 -29.59 -15.96 -23.12
CA LEU A 645 -30.38 -15.46 -22.00
C LEU A 645 -30.87 -16.61 -21.11
N ILE A 646 -31.40 -17.68 -21.71
CA ILE A 646 -31.87 -18.87 -21.00
C ILE A 646 -30.71 -19.52 -20.24
N GLU A 647 -29.55 -19.69 -20.89
CA GLU A 647 -28.35 -20.25 -20.27
C GLU A 647 -27.88 -19.44 -19.07
N ARG A 648 -27.80 -18.10 -19.19
CA ARG A 648 -27.44 -17.20 -18.08
C ARG A 648 -28.45 -17.23 -16.94
N THR A 649 -29.73 -17.31 -17.26
CA THR A 649 -30.81 -17.43 -16.26
C THR A 649 -30.64 -18.73 -15.48
N ARG A 650 -30.44 -19.86 -16.18
CA ARG A 650 -30.21 -21.16 -15.56
C ARG A 650 -28.97 -21.15 -14.67
N ASN A 651 -27.83 -20.67 -15.18
CA ASN A 651 -26.58 -20.61 -14.43
C ASN A 651 -26.72 -19.72 -13.18
N SER A 652 -27.44 -18.57 -13.28
CA SER A 652 -27.69 -17.69 -12.14
C SER A 652 -28.65 -18.31 -11.11
N TRP A 653 -29.57 -19.17 -11.55
CA TRP A 653 -30.44 -19.94 -10.66
C TRP A 653 -29.65 -21.00 -9.90
N HIS A 654 -28.79 -21.77 -10.58
CA HIS A 654 -27.90 -22.77 -9.95
C HIS A 654 -26.95 -22.12 -8.92
N ALA A 655 -26.36 -21.00 -9.26
CA ALA A 655 -25.50 -20.23 -8.35
C ALA A 655 -26.24 -19.82 -7.06
N ARG A 656 -27.51 -19.40 -7.16
CA ARG A 656 -28.34 -19.07 -5.99
C ARG A 656 -28.69 -20.28 -5.10
N HIS A 657 -28.61 -21.48 -5.66
CA HIS A 657 -28.87 -22.74 -4.94
C HIS A 657 -27.59 -23.44 -4.47
N GLY A 658 -26.48 -22.69 -4.39
CA GLY A 658 -25.25 -23.16 -3.75
C GLY A 658 -24.28 -23.91 -4.68
N GLU A 659 -24.50 -23.89 -6.01
CA GLU A 659 -23.52 -24.46 -6.93
C GLU A 659 -22.25 -23.61 -6.93
N TYR A 660 -21.10 -24.23 -6.58
CA TYR A 660 -19.83 -23.55 -6.44
C TYR A 660 -19.24 -23.12 -7.78
N ASP A 661 -18.76 -21.88 -7.85
CA ASP A 661 -17.90 -21.35 -8.91
C ASP A 661 -16.95 -20.31 -8.31
N PHE A 662 -15.65 -20.54 -8.39
CA PHE A 662 -14.63 -19.60 -7.91
C PHE A 662 -14.79 -18.19 -8.48
N SER A 663 -15.38 -18.05 -9.69
CA SER A 663 -15.71 -16.74 -10.25
C SER A 663 -16.66 -15.92 -9.36
N HIS A 664 -17.44 -16.54 -8.45
CA HIS A 664 -18.29 -15.82 -7.50
C HIS A 664 -17.47 -15.17 -6.39
N GLU A 665 -16.46 -15.87 -5.85
CA GLU A 665 -15.57 -15.32 -4.85
C GLU A 665 -14.78 -14.12 -5.43
N VAL A 666 -14.28 -14.25 -6.66
CA VAL A 666 -13.61 -13.15 -7.36
C VAL A 666 -14.58 -11.97 -7.57
N LYS A 667 -15.82 -12.22 -7.99
CA LYS A 667 -16.85 -11.19 -8.20
C LYS A 667 -17.19 -10.47 -6.90
N GLU A 668 -17.27 -11.18 -5.79
CA GLU A 668 -17.53 -10.59 -4.47
C GLU A 668 -16.41 -9.65 -4.05
N ALA A 669 -15.15 -10.08 -4.15
CA ALA A 669 -13.99 -9.24 -3.92
C ALA A 669 -14.00 -7.96 -4.79
N MET A 670 -14.42 -8.07 -6.06
CA MET A 670 -14.51 -6.93 -6.97
C MET A 670 -15.69 -5.99 -6.65
N SER A 671 -16.77 -6.50 -6.06
CA SER A 671 -17.98 -5.71 -5.78
C SER A 671 -17.74 -4.60 -4.76
N GLY A 672 -16.86 -4.81 -3.76
CA GLY A 672 -16.47 -3.80 -2.77
C GLY A 672 -15.45 -2.76 -3.27
N CYS A 673 -15.02 -2.79 -4.53
CA CYS A 673 -14.07 -1.81 -5.07
C CYS A 673 -14.77 -0.51 -5.51
N LEU A 674 -14.29 0.63 -4.98
CA LEU A 674 -14.82 1.97 -5.32
C LEU A 674 -14.44 2.44 -6.73
N ALA A 675 -13.52 1.76 -7.42
CA ALA A 675 -12.97 2.16 -8.71
C ALA A 675 -12.34 3.57 -8.72
N CYS A 676 -11.75 4.00 -7.61
CA CYS A 676 -11.19 5.34 -7.41
C CYS A 676 -9.80 5.56 -8.06
N LYS A 677 -9.19 4.51 -8.63
CA LYS A 677 -7.85 4.53 -9.25
C LYS A 677 -6.67 4.93 -8.35
N ALA A 678 -6.85 5.10 -7.04
CA ALA A 678 -5.74 5.40 -6.14
C ALA A 678 -4.63 4.32 -6.18
N CYS A 679 -4.97 3.07 -6.45
CA CYS A 679 -3.99 1.98 -6.61
C CYS A 679 -3.11 2.13 -7.86
N SER A 680 -3.60 2.72 -8.96
CA SER A 680 -2.79 2.92 -10.17
C SER A 680 -1.80 4.10 -10.06
N THR A 681 -2.02 5.00 -9.11
CA THR A 681 -1.19 6.20 -8.91
C THR A 681 -0.31 6.14 -7.67
N GLN A 682 -0.84 5.63 -6.54
CA GLN A 682 -0.12 5.56 -5.26
C GLN A 682 0.74 4.31 -5.11
N CYS A 683 0.37 3.19 -5.75
CA CYS A 683 1.18 1.98 -5.72
C CYS A 683 2.44 2.16 -6.60
N PRO A 684 3.66 1.89 -6.10
CA PRO A 684 4.87 2.01 -6.89
C PRO A 684 4.88 1.09 -8.12
N ILE A 685 4.13 -0.04 -8.06
CA ILE A 685 3.98 -0.99 -9.18
C ILE A 685 2.78 -0.64 -10.09
N LYS A 686 2.01 0.40 -9.75
CA LYS A 686 0.87 0.90 -10.54
C LYS A 686 -0.20 -0.15 -10.85
N ILE A 687 -0.59 -0.94 -9.85
CA ILE A 687 -1.66 -1.95 -9.99
C ILE A 687 -2.99 -1.25 -10.29
N ASP A 688 -3.62 -1.56 -11.41
CA ASP A 688 -4.88 -0.93 -11.84
C ASP A 688 -6.08 -1.87 -11.62
N VAL A 689 -6.60 -1.90 -10.39
CA VAL A 689 -7.79 -2.71 -10.06
C VAL A 689 -9.01 -2.30 -10.88
N PRO A 690 -9.36 -1.01 -11.07
CA PRO A 690 -10.49 -0.62 -11.90
C PRO A 690 -10.45 -1.16 -13.33
N GLU A 691 -9.28 -1.24 -13.94
CA GLU A 691 -9.11 -1.79 -15.29
C GLU A 691 -9.45 -3.29 -15.30
N PHE A 692 -8.71 -4.13 -14.57
CA PHE A 692 -8.95 -5.57 -14.64
C PHE A 692 -10.28 -6.01 -14.01
N ARG A 693 -10.83 -5.24 -13.04
CA ARG A 693 -12.18 -5.43 -12.52
C ARG A 693 -13.25 -5.27 -13.61
N SER A 694 -13.16 -4.22 -14.42
CA SER A 694 -14.11 -3.96 -15.47
C SER A 694 -14.10 -5.06 -16.54
N ARG A 695 -12.92 -5.55 -16.90
CA ARG A 695 -12.72 -6.70 -17.82
C ARG A 695 -13.30 -7.98 -17.22
N PHE A 696 -12.95 -8.29 -15.98
CA PHE A 696 -13.51 -9.44 -15.27
C PHE A 696 -15.04 -9.41 -15.25
N LEU A 697 -15.66 -8.27 -14.88
CA LEU A 697 -17.12 -8.13 -14.84
C LEU A 697 -17.76 -8.33 -16.22
N GLN A 698 -17.13 -7.85 -17.29
CA GLN A 698 -17.60 -8.11 -18.65
C GLN A 698 -17.63 -9.60 -18.96
N LEU A 699 -16.56 -10.33 -18.67
CA LEU A 699 -16.42 -11.77 -18.90
C LEU A 699 -17.36 -12.58 -17.99
N TYR A 700 -17.43 -12.25 -16.71
CA TYR A 700 -18.30 -12.89 -15.71
C TYR A 700 -19.77 -12.88 -16.17
N HIS A 701 -20.26 -11.75 -16.67
CA HIS A 701 -21.63 -11.61 -17.15
C HIS A 701 -21.88 -12.21 -18.54
N THR A 702 -20.92 -12.84 -19.15
CA THR A 702 -21.17 -13.76 -20.28
C THR A 702 -21.83 -15.05 -19.81
N ARG A 703 -21.62 -15.47 -18.55
CA ARG A 703 -22.16 -16.67 -17.92
C ARG A 703 -23.35 -16.41 -17.01
N TYR A 704 -23.35 -15.30 -16.27
CA TYR A 704 -24.34 -14.98 -15.26
C TYR A 704 -25.13 -13.71 -15.63
N LEU A 705 -26.39 -13.62 -15.13
CA LEU A 705 -27.22 -12.42 -15.32
C LEU A 705 -26.57 -11.21 -14.63
N ARG A 706 -26.74 -10.05 -15.24
CA ARG A 706 -26.40 -8.79 -14.59
C ARG A 706 -27.54 -8.33 -13.67
N PRO A 707 -27.21 -7.78 -12.50
CA PRO A 707 -28.20 -7.10 -11.66
C PRO A 707 -28.84 -5.92 -12.40
N LEU A 708 -30.13 -5.68 -12.16
CA LEU A 708 -30.86 -4.53 -12.72
C LEU A 708 -30.17 -3.20 -12.39
N ARG A 709 -29.63 -3.10 -11.16
CA ARG A 709 -28.84 -1.97 -10.69
C ARG A 709 -27.73 -1.57 -11.67
N ASP A 710 -26.96 -2.53 -12.20
CA ASP A 710 -25.86 -2.23 -13.10
C ASP A 710 -26.32 -1.62 -14.42
N HIS A 711 -27.50 -2.05 -14.93
CA HIS A 711 -28.12 -1.44 -16.12
C HIS A 711 -28.59 -0.02 -15.85
N VAL A 712 -29.20 0.24 -14.69
CA VAL A 712 -29.64 1.58 -14.28
C VAL A 712 -28.45 2.51 -14.19
N ILE A 713 -27.39 2.11 -13.48
CA ILE A 713 -26.17 2.92 -13.32
C ILE A 713 -25.50 3.20 -14.67
N ALA A 714 -25.30 2.17 -15.51
CA ALA A 714 -24.67 2.33 -16.81
C ALA A 714 -25.47 3.19 -17.81
N SER A 715 -26.71 3.49 -17.50
CA SER A 715 -27.62 4.29 -18.35
C SER A 715 -27.88 5.68 -17.79
N VAL A 716 -27.24 6.09 -16.70
CA VAL A 716 -27.48 7.41 -16.05
C VAL A 716 -27.34 8.58 -17.02
N GLU A 717 -26.35 8.53 -17.91
CA GLU A 717 -26.09 9.57 -18.90
C GLU A 717 -27.13 9.64 -20.00
N ASN A 718 -28.00 8.63 -20.13
CA ASN A 718 -29.10 8.64 -21.10
C ASN A 718 -30.40 9.17 -20.48
N TYR A 719 -30.73 8.78 -19.25
CA TYR A 719 -32.00 9.20 -18.64
C TYR A 719 -31.92 10.53 -17.87
N ALA A 720 -30.75 10.88 -17.29
CA ALA A 720 -30.60 12.14 -16.55
C ALA A 720 -30.93 13.39 -17.38
N PRO A 721 -30.49 13.52 -18.67
CA PRO A 721 -30.88 14.62 -19.52
C PRO A 721 -32.39 14.70 -19.76
N LEU A 722 -33.07 13.54 -19.88
CA LEU A 722 -34.54 13.49 -20.09
C LEU A 722 -35.26 13.90 -18.80
N MET A 723 -34.85 13.40 -17.66
CA MET A 723 -35.43 13.75 -16.35
C MET A 723 -35.24 15.24 -16.02
N ALA A 724 -34.11 15.82 -16.41
CA ALA A 724 -33.78 17.22 -16.18
C ALA A 724 -34.66 18.23 -16.97
N ARG A 725 -35.47 17.75 -17.91
CA ARG A 725 -36.48 18.59 -18.59
C ARG A 725 -37.67 18.96 -17.68
N ALA A 726 -37.98 18.09 -16.67
CA ALA A 726 -39.02 18.31 -15.69
C ALA A 726 -38.53 17.98 -14.26
N PRO A 727 -37.52 18.68 -13.77
CA PRO A 727 -36.80 18.26 -12.55
C PRO A 727 -37.65 18.28 -11.30
N LYS A 728 -38.60 19.25 -11.18
CA LYS A 728 -39.52 19.33 -10.03
C LYS A 728 -40.41 18.10 -9.92
N THR A 729 -40.95 17.62 -11.04
CA THR A 729 -41.81 16.45 -11.11
C THR A 729 -41.06 15.18 -10.74
N PHE A 730 -39.90 14.96 -11.34
CA PHE A 730 -39.07 13.78 -11.03
C PHE A 730 -38.60 13.81 -9.58
N ASN A 731 -38.15 14.94 -9.04
CA ASN A 731 -37.77 15.08 -7.66
C ASN A 731 -38.92 14.78 -6.69
N PHE A 732 -40.15 15.21 -7.00
CA PHE A 732 -41.33 14.88 -6.21
C PHE A 732 -41.53 13.36 -6.10
N PHE A 733 -41.46 12.61 -7.20
CA PHE A 733 -41.61 11.16 -7.17
C PHE A 733 -40.42 10.50 -6.47
N MET A 734 -39.19 10.90 -6.76
CA MET A 734 -37.96 10.32 -6.17
C MET A 734 -37.85 10.58 -4.65
N SER A 735 -38.51 11.60 -4.13
CA SER A 735 -38.57 11.87 -2.70
C SER A 735 -39.64 11.08 -1.94
N GLN A 736 -40.56 10.42 -2.62
CA GLN A 736 -41.63 9.63 -1.98
C GLN A 736 -41.07 8.39 -1.26
N PRO A 737 -41.50 8.11 -0.01
CA PRO A 737 -41.00 6.95 0.75
C PRO A 737 -41.20 5.62 0.03
N TRP A 738 -42.34 5.42 -0.65
CA TRP A 738 -42.61 4.19 -1.37
C TRP A 738 -41.68 3.97 -2.57
N VAL A 739 -41.32 5.06 -3.30
CA VAL A 739 -40.36 4.98 -4.43
C VAL A 739 -38.96 4.64 -3.89
N ARG A 740 -38.55 5.25 -2.77
CA ARG A 740 -37.27 4.95 -2.12
C ARG A 740 -37.20 3.49 -1.67
N SER A 741 -38.29 2.99 -1.03
CA SER A 741 -38.37 1.59 -0.62
C SER A 741 -38.32 0.65 -1.82
N LEU A 742 -39.04 0.91 -2.89
CA LEU A 742 -39.02 0.14 -4.13
C LEU A 742 -37.61 0.13 -4.77
N SER A 743 -36.95 1.29 -4.82
CA SER A 743 -35.59 1.44 -5.34
C SER A 743 -34.60 0.60 -4.51
N ALA A 744 -34.70 0.65 -3.19
CA ALA A 744 -33.82 -0.11 -2.30
C ALA A 744 -34.03 -1.63 -2.46
N THR A 745 -35.30 -2.09 -2.49
CA THR A 745 -35.63 -3.53 -2.48
C THR A 745 -35.43 -4.19 -3.83
N HIS A 746 -35.84 -3.55 -4.93
CA HIS A 746 -35.87 -4.17 -6.27
C HIS A 746 -34.71 -3.73 -7.18
N ILE A 747 -34.24 -2.48 -7.04
CA ILE A 747 -33.10 -1.97 -7.82
C ILE A 747 -31.80 -2.14 -7.04
N GLY A 748 -31.86 -2.06 -5.70
CA GLY A 748 -30.67 -2.10 -4.82
C GLY A 748 -29.96 -0.76 -4.71
N MET A 749 -30.72 0.37 -4.80
CA MET A 749 -30.19 1.74 -4.73
C MET A 749 -30.88 2.53 -3.61
N VAL A 750 -30.10 3.27 -2.82
CA VAL A 750 -30.55 4.10 -1.70
C VAL A 750 -30.08 5.54 -1.85
N ASP A 751 -30.80 6.48 -1.22
CA ASP A 751 -30.43 7.89 -1.10
C ASP A 751 -30.02 8.55 -2.43
N LEU A 752 -30.74 8.23 -3.51
CA LEU A 752 -30.45 8.80 -4.84
C LEU A 752 -30.52 10.33 -4.81
N PRO A 753 -29.52 11.02 -5.41
CA PRO A 753 -29.50 12.48 -5.45
C PRO A 753 -30.68 13.02 -6.27
N LEU A 754 -31.20 14.17 -5.83
CA LEU A 754 -32.23 14.89 -6.56
C LEU A 754 -31.62 15.76 -7.67
N LEU A 755 -32.37 15.95 -8.76
CA LEU A 755 -31.97 16.81 -9.86
C LEU A 755 -31.90 18.28 -9.41
N SER A 756 -31.02 19.04 -10.02
CA SER A 756 -30.91 20.49 -9.78
C SER A 756 -32.17 21.24 -10.17
N VAL A 757 -32.60 22.17 -9.30
CA VAL A 757 -33.68 23.12 -9.51
C VAL A 757 -33.19 24.51 -9.10
N PRO A 758 -33.04 25.47 -10.04
CA PRO A 758 -33.27 25.38 -11.49
C PRO A 758 -32.29 24.44 -12.22
N SER A 759 -32.73 23.90 -13.37
CA SER A 759 -31.84 23.09 -14.23
C SER A 759 -30.74 23.96 -14.87
N LEU A 760 -29.66 23.36 -15.37
CA LEU A 760 -28.59 24.08 -16.07
C LEU A 760 -29.14 24.89 -17.25
N GLN A 761 -30.05 24.32 -18.03
CA GLN A 761 -30.67 25.00 -19.15
C GLN A 761 -31.44 26.25 -18.70
N GLN A 762 -32.15 26.19 -17.57
CA GLN A 762 -32.84 27.36 -17.00
C GLN A 762 -31.89 28.44 -16.50
N GLN A 763 -30.74 28.04 -15.97
CA GLN A 763 -29.67 28.96 -15.52
C GLN A 763 -28.98 29.67 -16.70
N MET A 764 -28.91 29.02 -17.86
CA MET A 764 -28.28 29.57 -19.06
C MET A 764 -29.18 30.53 -19.81
N VAL A 765 -30.47 30.70 -19.45
CA VAL A 765 -31.37 31.73 -20.02
C VAL A 765 -30.79 33.12 -19.68
N GLY A 766 -30.53 33.92 -20.73
CA GLY A 766 -29.87 35.24 -20.61
C GLY A 766 -28.37 35.24 -20.85
N HIS A 767 -27.68 34.09 -20.82
CA HIS A 767 -26.29 33.97 -21.20
C HIS A 767 -26.14 33.59 -22.67
N ARG A 768 -26.23 34.59 -23.57
CA ARG A 768 -26.24 34.38 -25.02
C ARG A 768 -25.04 33.59 -25.54
N SER A 769 -23.89 33.89 -25.07
CA SER A 769 -22.64 33.21 -25.46
C SER A 769 -22.60 31.73 -25.06
N ALA A 770 -23.25 31.37 -23.94
CA ALA A 770 -23.28 29.98 -23.47
C ALA A 770 -24.07 29.02 -24.35
N ASN A 771 -24.85 29.53 -25.27
CA ASN A 771 -25.75 28.76 -26.14
C ASN A 771 -25.35 28.74 -27.62
N MET A 772 -24.10 29.13 -27.96
CA MET A 772 -23.57 29.09 -29.33
C MET A 772 -23.52 27.65 -29.84
N THR A 773 -23.85 27.49 -31.12
CA THR A 773 -23.72 26.23 -31.86
C THR A 773 -22.29 26.00 -32.34
N LEU A 774 -21.95 24.77 -32.75
CA LEU A 774 -20.64 24.48 -33.32
C LEU A 774 -20.34 25.28 -34.58
N ASP A 775 -21.37 25.44 -35.42
CA ASP A 775 -21.23 26.21 -36.69
C ASP A 775 -20.96 27.69 -36.43
N GLU A 776 -21.55 28.27 -35.39
CA GLU A 776 -21.26 29.62 -34.93
C GLU A 776 -19.86 29.74 -34.36
N LEU A 777 -19.36 28.72 -33.63
CA LEU A 777 -17.99 28.68 -33.13
C LEU A 777 -16.93 28.60 -34.23
N GLU A 778 -17.22 27.88 -35.30
CA GLU A 778 -16.34 27.77 -36.46
C GLU A 778 -16.19 29.13 -37.22
N GLN A 779 -17.18 30.02 -37.09
CA GLN A 779 -17.16 31.35 -37.71
C GLN A 779 -16.47 32.44 -36.89
N LEU A 780 -16.07 32.15 -35.63
CA LEU A 780 -15.33 33.09 -34.79
C LEU A 780 -13.98 33.45 -35.40
N ASN A 781 -13.61 34.75 -35.37
CA ASN A 781 -12.29 35.19 -35.73
C ASN A 781 -11.26 34.84 -34.63
N GLU A 782 -9.98 35.05 -34.89
CA GLU A 782 -8.89 34.66 -34.02
C GLU A 782 -8.92 35.38 -32.65
N GLU A 783 -9.27 36.68 -32.62
CA GLU A 783 -9.42 37.46 -31.38
C GLU A 783 -10.57 36.94 -30.52
N GLN A 784 -11.70 36.63 -31.16
CA GLN A 784 -12.86 36.06 -30.47
C GLN A 784 -12.56 34.67 -29.91
N ARG A 785 -11.84 33.82 -30.66
CA ARG A 785 -11.42 32.49 -30.19
C ARG A 785 -10.47 32.59 -29.00
N ALA A 786 -9.53 33.52 -28.98
CA ALA A 786 -8.62 33.75 -27.89
C ALA A 786 -9.32 34.12 -26.57
N LYS A 787 -10.51 34.73 -26.65
CA LYS A 787 -11.35 35.09 -25.49
C LYS A 787 -12.45 34.08 -25.18
N THR A 788 -12.58 32.99 -25.94
CA THR A 788 -13.65 31.99 -25.75
C THR A 788 -13.14 30.78 -24.93
N VAL A 789 -13.96 30.33 -23.98
CA VAL A 789 -13.72 29.13 -23.17
C VAL A 789 -14.87 28.15 -23.34
N LEU A 790 -14.54 26.91 -23.73
CA LEU A 790 -15.52 25.87 -23.97
C LEU A 790 -15.73 25.02 -22.71
N VAL A 791 -16.95 25.03 -22.19
CA VAL A 791 -17.34 24.27 -20.97
C VAL A 791 -17.79 22.87 -21.38
N VAL A 792 -17.01 21.87 -21.02
CA VAL A 792 -17.33 20.44 -21.26
C VAL A 792 -18.24 19.93 -20.16
N GLN A 793 -19.45 19.54 -20.53
CA GLN A 793 -20.44 19.04 -19.59
C GLN A 793 -20.16 17.61 -19.12
N ASP A 794 -20.52 17.31 -17.87
CA ASP A 794 -20.58 15.97 -17.29
C ASP A 794 -21.97 15.69 -16.70
N PRO A 795 -22.39 14.41 -16.53
CA PRO A 795 -23.74 14.09 -16.10
C PRO A 795 -24.05 14.53 -14.66
N PHE A 796 -23.06 14.60 -13.81
CA PHE A 796 -23.27 14.86 -12.37
C PHE A 796 -23.37 16.35 -12.10
N THR A 797 -22.40 17.14 -12.54
CA THR A 797 -22.45 18.59 -12.33
C THR A 797 -23.51 19.25 -13.19
N SER A 798 -23.80 18.77 -14.41
CA SER A 798 -24.84 19.38 -15.27
C SER A 798 -26.27 19.12 -14.80
N TYR A 799 -26.53 17.95 -14.17
CA TYR A 799 -27.93 17.57 -13.85
C TYR A 799 -28.25 17.52 -12.36
N TYR A 800 -27.25 17.23 -11.50
CA TYR A 800 -27.45 17.07 -10.06
C TYR A 800 -26.83 18.18 -9.23
N ASP A 801 -25.91 18.98 -9.81
CA ASP A 801 -25.22 20.11 -9.14
C ASP A 801 -25.01 21.27 -10.14
N ALA A 802 -26.06 21.60 -10.90
CA ALA A 802 -26.01 22.54 -12.02
C ALA A 802 -25.57 23.96 -11.62
N GLN A 803 -25.75 24.35 -10.36
CA GLN A 803 -25.30 25.62 -9.84
C GLN A 803 -23.77 25.82 -10.00
N VAL A 804 -22.98 24.75 -9.86
CA VAL A 804 -21.51 24.84 -10.02
C VAL A 804 -21.12 25.17 -11.46
N VAL A 805 -21.81 24.61 -12.46
CA VAL A 805 -21.56 24.92 -13.87
C VAL A 805 -22.00 26.33 -14.18
N GLY A 806 -23.17 26.76 -13.66
CA GLY A 806 -23.66 28.13 -13.80
C GLY A 806 -22.73 29.17 -13.17
N ASP A 807 -22.16 28.83 -12.02
CA ASP A 807 -21.18 29.68 -11.34
C ASP A 807 -19.85 29.71 -12.09
N PHE A 808 -19.47 28.61 -12.76
CA PHE A 808 -18.27 28.61 -13.61
C PHE A 808 -18.47 29.51 -14.82
N VAL A 809 -19.63 29.48 -15.47
CA VAL A 809 -19.98 30.41 -16.57
C VAL A 809 -19.84 31.86 -16.12
N ARG A 810 -20.41 32.21 -14.96
CA ARG A 810 -20.28 33.56 -14.38
C ARG A 810 -18.86 33.94 -14.02
N LEU A 811 -18.06 33.01 -13.52
CA LEU A 811 -16.65 33.25 -13.22
C LEU A 811 -15.85 33.57 -14.49
N VAL A 812 -16.07 32.80 -15.57
CA VAL A 812 -15.42 33.00 -16.87
C VAL A 812 -15.80 34.40 -17.45
N GLU A 813 -17.06 34.81 -17.37
CA GLU A 813 -17.54 36.14 -17.82
C GLU A 813 -16.88 37.25 -17.00
N ARG A 814 -16.77 37.10 -15.65
CA ARG A 814 -16.14 38.11 -14.79
C ARG A 814 -14.63 38.25 -15.03
N LEU A 815 -13.98 37.18 -15.52
CA LEU A 815 -12.59 37.22 -15.94
C LEU A 815 -12.39 37.84 -17.32
N GLY A 816 -13.49 38.30 -18.01
CA GLY A 816 -13.44 38.93 -19.32
C GLY A 816 -13.38 37.95 -20.50
N TYR A 817 -13.68 36.66 -20.25
CA TYR A 817 -13.77 35.64 -21.28
C TYR A 817 -15.23 35.34 -21.64
N GLN A 818 -15.45 34.74 -22.80
CA GLN A 818 -16.73 34.31 -23.32
C GLN A 818 -16.91 32.81 -23.06
N PRO A 819 -17.80 32.38 -22.13
CA PRO A 819 -18.06 30.96 -21.89
C PRO A 819 -19.02 30.42 -22.94
N VAL A 820 -18.75 29.23 -23.48
CA VAL A 820 -19.67 28.50 -24.35
C VAL A 820 -19.86 27.10 -23.78
N VAL A 821 -21.08 26.75 -23.40
CA VAL A 821 -21.42 25.43 -22.89
C VAL A 821 -21.63 24.47 -24.07
N LEU A 822 -20.67 23.54 -24.25
CA LEU A 822 -20.77 22.55 -25.33
C LEU A 822 -21.98 21.64 -25.14
N PRO A 823 -22.56 21.10 -26.24
CA PRO A 823 -23.61 20.10 -26.12
C PRO A 823 -23.19 18.93 -25.26
N PHE A 824 -24.12 18.42 -24.44
CA PHE A 824 -23.84 17.27 -23.58
C PHE A 824 -23.46 16.04 -24.41
N SER A 825 -22.30 15.49 -24.17
CA SER A 825 -21.82 14.24 -24.75
C SER A 825 -21.52 13.23 -23.64
N PRO A 826 -22.11 12.01 -23.68
CA PRO A 826 -21.88 11.01 -22.63
C PRO A 826 -20.39 10.65 -22.47
N ASN A 827 -19.89 10.65 -21.23
CA ASN A 827 -18.54 10.26 -20.93
C ASN A 827 -18.35 8.73 -20.90
N GLY A 828 -19.34 7.99 -20.44
CA GLY A 828 -19.36 6.54 -20.38
C GLY A 828 -18.65 5.94 -19.15
N LYS A 829 -18.13 6.73 -18.22
CA LYS A 829 -17.41 6.20 -17.05
C LYS A 829 -18.23 5.20 -16.23
N ALA A 830 -19.54 5.45 -16.07
CA ALA A 830 -20.43 4.52 -15.39
C ALA A 830 -20.54 3.16 -16.10
N GLN A 831 -20.50 3.15 -17.45
CA GLN A 831 -20.46 1.92 -18.26
C GLN A 831 -19.16 1.16 -18.04
N HIS A 832 -18.01 1.85 -18.02
CA HIS A 832 -16.70 1.27 -17.75
C HIS A 832 -16.67 0.60 -16.37
N ILE A 833 -17.04 1.34 -15.31
CA ILE A 833 -17.02 0.84 -13.93
C ILE A 833 -17.88 -0.41 -13.74
N LYS A 834 -19.02 -0.51 -14.45
CA LYS A 834 -19.91 -1.68 -14.37
C LYS A 834 -19.57 -2.78 -15.39
N GLY A 835 -18.43 -2.69 -16.11
CA GLY A 835 -17.96 -3.70 -17.06
C GLY A 835 -18.83 -3.84 -18.31
N PHE A 836 -19.43 -2.76 -18.82
CA PHE A 836 -20.07 -2.69 -20.13
C PHE A 836 -19.07 -2.16 -21.17
N LEU A 837 -17.90 -2.80 -21.28
CA LEU A 837 -16.76 -2.25 -22.04
C LEU A 837 -17.05 -2.09 -23.54
N THR A 838 -17.80 -2.99 -24.15
CA THR A 838 -18.24 -2.84 -25.55
C THR A 838 -19.12 -1.60 -25.77
N ARG A 839 -20.00 -1.29 -24.80
CA ARG A 839 -20.83 -0.09 -24.83
C ARG A 839 -20.01 1.16 -24.53
N PHE A 840 -19.08 1.05 -23.56
CA PHE A 840 -18.15 2.12 -23.23
C PHE A 840 -17.29 2.51 -24.43
N ALA A 841 -16.68 1.55 -25.14
CA ALA A 841 -15.85 1.82 -26.31
C ALA A 841 -16.62 2.60 -27.40
N LYS A 842 -17.89 2.24 -27.67
CA LYS A 842 -18.75 2.99 -28.60
C LYS A 842 -19.05 4.42 -28.12
N THR A 843 -19.34 4.58 -26.82
CA THR A 843 -19.58 5.89 -26.22
C THR A 843 -18.32 6.76 -26.26
N ALA A 844 -17.19 6.19 -25.86
CA ALA A 844 -15.90 6.86 -25.84
C ALA A 844 -15.45 7.29 -27.25
N GLN A 845 -15.63 6.42 -28.27
CA GLN A 845 -15.31 6.78 -29.66
C GLN A 845 -16.13 7.97 -30.14
N LYS A 846 -17.46 7.92 -29.94
CA LYS A 846 -18.34 9.01 -30.35
C LYS A 846 -17.99 10.35 -29.69
N THR A 847 -17.69 10.33 -28.41
CA THR A 847 -17.32 11.53 -27.64
C THR A 847 -15.90 11.99 -28.00
N SER A 848 -14.98 11.08 -28.27
CA SER A 848 -13.64 11.40 -28.79
C SER A 848 -13.71 12.11 -30.15
N ASP A 849 -14.50 11.60 -31.09
CA ASP A 849 -14.68 12.19 -32.42
C ASP A 849 -15.23 13.63 -32.30
N PHE A 850 -16.21 13.84 -31.42
CA PHE A 850 -16.76 15.15 -31.11
C PHE A 850 -15.71 16.11 -30.52
N LEU A 851 -15.00 15.68 -29.44
CA LEU A 851 -14.01 16.53 -28.77
C LEU A 851 -12.79 16.80 -29.67
N THR A 852 -12.38 15.85 -30.51
CA THR A 852 -11.31 16.06 -31.50
C THR A 852 -11.70 17.09 -32.55
N ARG A 853 -12.96 17.10 -33.00
CA ARG A 853 -13.47 18.13 -33.90
C ARG A 853 -13.43 19.51 -33.22
N VAL A 854 -13.92 19.61 -31.99
CA VAL A 854 -13.92 20.85 -31.19
C VAL A 854 -12.49 21.33 -30.91
N ALA A 855 -11.56 20.43 -30.62
CA ALA A 855 -10.16 20.78 -30.33
C ALA A 855 -9.46 21.50 -31.51
N LYS A 856 -9.86 21.21 -32.77
CA LYS A 856 -9.34 21.89 -33.97
C LYS A 856 -9.64 23.36 -34.00
N LEU A 857 -10.59 23.84 -33.21
CA LEU A 857 -10.94 25.26 -33.13
C LEU A 857 -9.91 26.08 -32.33
N GLY A 858 -8.99 25.40 -31.61
CA GLY A 858 -7.90 26.04 -30.84
C GLY A 858 -8.30 26.74 -29.55
N MET A 859 -9.57 26.59 -29.11
CA MET A 859 -10.09 27.18 -27.88
C MET A 859 -9.90 26.23 -26.68
N PRO A 860 -9.63 26.74 -25.44
CA PRO A 860 -9.50 25.90 -24.26
C PRO A 860 -10.83 25.20 -23.92
N MET A 861 -10.80 23.89 -23.72
CA MET A 861 -11.90 23.07 -23.23
C MET A 861 -11.71 22.78 -21.74
N VAL A 862 -12.68 23.15 -20.90
CA VAL A 862 -12.60 23.04 -19.44
C VAL A 862 -13.78 22.23 -18.91
N GLY A 863 -13.47 21.23 -18.09
CA GLY A 863 -14.44 20.42 -17.34
C GLY A 863 -14.33 20.66 -15.83
N VAL A 864 -15.45 20.52 -15.12
CA VAL A 864 -15.53 20.85 -13.70
C VAL A 864 -15.22 19.66 -12.80
N ASP A 865 -15.77 18.45 -13.09
CA ASP A 865 -15.58 17.29 -12.22
C ASP A 865 -14.30 16.53 -12.55
N PRO A 866 -13.37 16.40 -11.58
CA PRO A 866 -12.08 15.74 -11.82
C PRO A 866 -12.20 14.29 -12.28
N ALA A 867 -13.15 13.51 -11.72
CA ALA A 867 -13.27 12.10 -12.05
C ALA A 867 -13.66 11.87 -13.51
N LEU A 868 -14.47 12.76 -14.08
CA LEU A 868 -14.93 12.68 -15.47
C LEU A 868 -13.87 13.23 -16.45
N VAL A 869 -13.21 14.33 -16.12
CA VAL A 869 -12.11 14.88 -16.94
C VAL A 869 -10.96 13.89 -17.06
N LEU A 870 -10.53 13.28 -15.94
CA LEU A 870 -9.45 12.29 -15.93
C LEU A 870 -9.82 11.03 -16.72
N CYS A 871 -11.11 10.68 -16.87
CA CYS A 871 -11.55 9.58 -17.73
C CYS A 871 -11.13 9.77 -19.20
N TYR A 872 -11.19 11.00 -19.72
CA TYR A 872 -10.72 11.31 -21.08
C TYR A 872 -9.21 11.11 -21.26
N ARG A 873 -8.43 11.26 -20.19
CA ARG A 873 -6.97 11.16 -20.21
C ARG A 873 -6.47 9.71 -20.04
N ASP A 874 -7.21 8.87 -19.31
CA ASP A 874 -6.80 7.53 -18.93
C ASP A 874 -7.68 6.45 -19.61
N GLU A 875 -8.92 6.22 -19.17
CA GLU A 875 -9.74 5.11 -19.67
C GLU A 875 -10.00 5.20 -21.17
N TYR A 876 -10.13 6.42 -21.73
CA TYR A 876 -10.26 6.60 -23.18
C TYR A 876 -8.97 6.19 -23.90
N LYS A 877 -7.79 6.60 -23.39
CA LYS A 877 -6.51 6.24 -23.99
C LYS A 877 -6.28 4.73 -23.95
N GLN A 878 -6.61 4.09 -22.82
CA GLN A 878 -6.50 2.64 -22.67
C GLN A 878 -7.44 1.88 -23.61
N THR A 879 -8.66 2.38 -23.81
CA THR A 879 -9.71 1.69 -24.59
C THR A 879 -9.56 1.92 -26.10
N LEU A 880 -9.21 3.12 -26.51
CA LEU A 880 -9.21 3.54 -27.93
C LEU A 880 -7.83 3.55 -28.56
N GLY A 881 -6.77 3.66 -27.75
CA GLY A 881 -5.41 3.84 -28.26
C GLY A 881 -5.33 5.07 -29.20
N ASP A 882 -4.73 4.90 -30.36
CA ASP A 882 -4.59 5.96 -31.37
C ASP A 882 -5.93 6.49 -31.93
N LYS A 883 -7.01 5.69 -31.83
CA LYS A 883 -8.37 6.12 -32.23
C LYS A 883 -8.99 7.15 -31.32
N ARG A 884 -8.36 7.44 -30.17
CA ARG A 884 -8.83 8.51 -29.28
C ARG A 884 -8.80 9.89 -29.93
N GLY A 885 -7.91 10.12 -30.90
CA GLY A 885 -7.69 11.44 -31.45
C GLY A 885 -7.01 12.43 -30.48
N GLU A 886 -6.69 13.60 -31.01
CA GLU A 886 -5.96 14.63 -30.28
C GLU A 886 -6.92 15.69 -29.71
N PHE A 887 -7.11 15.66 -28.39
CA PHE A 887 -7.83 16.69 -27.65
C PHE A 887 -7.37 16.71 -26.18
N ASN A 888 -7.49 17.87 -25.55
CA ASN A 888 -7.22 18.06 -24.13
C ASN A 888 -8.37 18.77 -23.43
N VAL A 889 -8.95 18.15 -22.42
CA VAL A 889 -9.92 18.80 -21.52
C VAL A 889 -9.17 19.13 -20.24
N GLN A 890 -9.11 20.41 -19.90
CA GLN A 890 -8.47 20.95 -18.71
C GLN A 890 -9.44 20.93 -17.53
N LEU A 891 -8.90 20.80 -16.32
CA LEU A 891 -9.61 21.11 -15.09
C LEU A 891 -9.61 22.62 -14.82
N VAL A 892 -10.54 23.09 -14.01
CA VAL A 892 -10.68 24.52 -13.70
C VAL A 892 -9.37 25.12 -13.17
N HIS A 893 -8.66 24.42 -12.28
CA HIS A 893 -7.39 24.87 -11.71
C HIS A 893 -6.21 24.80 -12.71
N GLU A 894 -6.31 24.04 -13.78
CA GLU A 894 -5.30 24.00 -14.83
C GLU A 894 -5.46 25.17 -15.83
N TRP A 895 -6.70 25.62 -16.06
CA TRP A 895 -7.01 26.72 -16.96
C TRP A 895 -6.85 28.08 -16.28
N LEU A 896 -7.30 28.25 -15.04
CA LEU A 896 -7.30 29.53 -14.33
C LEU A 896 -5.94 30.24 -14.27
N PRO A 897 -4.78 29.56 -14.07
CA PRO A 897 -3.47 30.24 -14.07
C PRO A 897 -3.17 31.05 -15.33
N ALA A 898 -3.56 30.51 -16.50
CA ALA A 898 -3.40 31.22 -17.78
C ALA A 898 -4.35 32.43 -17.89
N ALA A 899 -5.60 32.25 -17.46
CA ALA A 899 -6.59 33.33 -17.44
C ALA A 899 -6.25 34.45 -16.43
N LEU A 900 -5.45 34.16 -15.42
CA LEU A 900 -5.00 35.09 -14.38
C LEU A 900 -3.53 35.55 -14.56
N ALA A 901 -2.91 35.31 -15.69
CA ALA A 901 -1.48 35.56 -15.90
C ALA A 901 -1.06 37.04 -15.64
N THR A 902 -1.93 38.00 -15.89
CA THR A 902 -1.70 39.44 -15.65
C THR A 902 -2.05 39.90 -14.23
N ARG A 903 -2.59 39.02 -13.38
CA ARG A 903 -2.98 39.36 -12.01
C ARG A 903 -1.89 38.94 -11.05
N GLU A 904 -1.30 39.90 -10.35
CA GLU A 904 -0.28 39.62 -9.32
C GLU A 904 -0.90 39.04 -8.04
N GLU A 905 -0.10 38.31 -7.28
CA GLU A 905 -0.49 37.83 -5.95
C GLU A 905 -0.68 39.02 -4.99
N GLN A 906 -1.69 38.92 -4.15
CA GLN A 906 -2.03 39.94 -3.17
C GLN A 906 -1.75 39.40 -1.77
N ALA A 907 -1.43 40.27 -0.82
CA ALA A 907 -1.28 39.88 0.57
C ALA A 907 -2.58 39.26 1.07
N PRO A 908 -2.52 38.05 1.70
CA PRO A 908 -3.72 37.40 2.17
C PRO A 908 -4.43 38.18 3.27
N GLY A 909 -5.73 38.39 3.08
CA GLY A 909 -6.63 39.05 4.05
C GLY A 909 -7.77 38.12 4.48
N GLY A 910 -8.28 38.32 5.68
CA GLY A 910 -9.42 37.58 6.18
C GLY A 910 -9.14 36.17 6.66
N GLU A 911 -10.21 35.41 6.96
CA GLU A 911 -10.13 34.03 7.41
C GLU A 911 -9.79 33.07 6.26
N ALA A 912 -9.06 32.00 6.59
CA ALA A 912 -8.66 30.98 5.62
C ALA A 912 -9.86 30.18 5.07
N TRP A 913 -9.73 29.73 3.81
CA TRP A 913 -10.56 28.72 3.21
C TRP A 913 -9.89 27.35 3.34
N TYR A 914 -10.66 26.25 3.31
CA TYR A 914 -10.19 24.90 3.56
C TYR A 914 -10.55 23.99 2.39
N LEU A 915 -9.55 23.48 1.68
CA LEU A 915 -9.73 22.66 0.47
C LEU A 915 -9.69 21.17 0.81
N PHE A 916 -10.75 20.47 0.45
CA PHE A 916 -10.86 19.01 0.42
C PHE A 916 -10.74 18.54 -1.03
N GLY A 917 -9.53 18.22 -1.48
CA GLY A 917 -9.28 17.76 -2.83
C GLY A 917 -9.95 16.42 -3.13
N HIS A 918 -10.48 16.24 -4.35
CA HIS A 918 -11.04 14.96 -4.77
C HIS A 918 -9.92 13.88 -4.81
N CYS A 919 -10.17 12.70 -4.24
CA CYS A 919 -9.13 11.67 -4.10
C CYS A 919 -8.47 11.28 -5.43
N THR A 920 -9.22 11.15 -6.52
CA THR A 920 -8.65 10.85 -7.85
C THR A 920 -7.81 12.03 -8.41
N GLU A 921 -8.24 13.26 -8.17
CA GLU A 921 -7.50 14.48 -8.57
C GLU A 921 -6.16 14.57 -7.83
N VAL A 922 -6.19 14.51 -6.51
CA VAL A 922 -4.98 14.62 -5.67
C VAL A 922 -3.97 13.50 -5.95
N THR A 923 -4.45 12.29 -6.28
CA THR A 923 -3.57 11.17 -6.58
C THR A 923 -2.99 11.20 -7.99
N ALA A 924 -3.77 11.65 -8.98
CA ALA A 924 -3.33 11.76 -10.37
C ALA A 924 -2.57 13.08 -10.67
N LEU A 925 -2.92 14.14 -9.94
CA LEU A 925 -2.38 15.50 -10.09
C LEU A 925 -1.97 16.05 -8.71
N PRO A 926 -0.86 15.59 -8.12
CA PRO A 926 -0.45 16.00 -6.76
C PRO A 926 -0.22 17.52 -6.60
N GLY A 927 0.06 18.24 -7.69
CA GLY A 927 0.19 19.69 -7.71
C GLY A 927 -1.13 20.47 -7.62
N ALA A 928 -2.29 19.81 -7.80
CA ALA A 928 -3.59 20.48 -7.86
C ALA A 928 -3.92 21.32 -6.59
N PRO A 929 -3.66 20.85 -5.36
CA PRO A 929 -3.90 21.68 -4.16
C PRO A 929 -3.06 22.94 -4.13
N GLY A 930 -1.78 22.86 -4.53
CA GLY A 930 -0.88 24.01 -4.64
C GLY A 930 -1.34 25.00 -5.71
N GLN A 931 -1.78 24.51 -6.86
CA GLN A 931 -2.33 25.37 -7.92
C GLN A 931 -3.57 26.12 -7.45
N TRP A 932 -4.48 25.46 -6.74
CA TRP A 932 -5.65 26.11 -6.12
C TRP A 932 -5.21 27.18 -5.09
N ALA A 933 -4.22 26.89 -4.24
CA ALA A 933 -3.71 27.86 -3.27
C ALA A 933 -3.12 29.10 -3.94
N ASN A 934 -2.34 28.93 -5.01
CA ASN A 934 -1.79 30.02 -5.82
C ASN A 934 -2.88 30.85 -6.53
N ILE A 935 -3.97 30.19 -6.99
CA ILE A 935 -5.12 30.88 -7.56
C ILE A 935 -5.78 31.78 -6.50
N PHE A 936 -6.03 31.26 -5.29
CA PHE A 936 -6.64 32.04 -4.22
C PHE A 936 -5.76 33.21 -3.77
N ALA A 937 -4.43 33.03 -3.74
CA ALA A 937 -3.47 34.07 -3.40
C ALA A 937 -3.56 35.28 -4.35
N ARG A 938 -3.86 35.08 -5.64
CA ARG A 938 -4.06 36.17 -6.62
C ARG A 938 -5.33 37.01 -6.32
N PHE A 939 -6.19 36.54 -5.44
CA PHE A 939 -7.37 37.26 -4.95
C PHE A 939 -7.23 37.69 -3.49
N GLY A 940 -6.02 37.62 -2.91
CA GLY A 940 -5.76 38.00 -1.52
C GLY A 940 -6.42 37.07 -0.50
N ALA A 941 -6.70 35.81 -0.86
CA ALA A 941 -7.33 34.83 0.00
C ALA A 941 -6.38 33.68 0.32
N LYS A 942 -6.37 33.26 1.59
CA LYS A 942 -5.62 32.09 2.05
C LYS A 942 -6.43 30.80 1.82
N LEU A 943 -5.84 29.81 1.17
CA LEU A 943 -6.43 28.47 0.99
C LEU A 943 -5.51 27.43 1.63
N GLU A 944 -6.04 26.67 2.59
CA GLU A 944 -5.35 25.58 3.29
C GLU A 944 -5.82 24.23 2.76
N ASN A 945 -4.90 23.34 2.42
CA ASN A 945 -5.24 21.98 2.02
C ASN A 945 -5.51 21.11 3.24
N VAL A 946 -6.67 20.48 3.27
CA VAL A 946 -7.09 19.54 4.31
C VAL A 946 -6.76 18.12 3.86
N SER A 947 -5.80 17.49 4.53
CA SER A 947 -5.41 16.12 4.25
C SER A 947 -6.49 15.15 4.74
N VAL A 948 -7.21 14.54 3.82
CA VAL A 948 -8.24 13.51 4.05
C VAL A 948 -8.12 12.37 3.04
N GLY A 949 -8.63 11.20 3.41
CA GLY A 949 -8.76 10.05 2.51
C GLY A 949 -9.96 10.15 1.57
N CYS A 950 -10.54 9.02 1.22
CA CYS A 950 -11.75 8.96 0.38
C CYS A 950 -13.00 9.41 1.17
N CYS A 951 -13.91 10.11 0.51
CA CYS A 951 -15.21 10.48 1.09
C CYS A 951 -16.22 9.31 1.16
N GLY A 952 -15.94 8.18 0.51
CA GLY A 952 -16.80 7.00 0.50
C GLY A 952 -17.90 6.97 -0.58
N MET A 953 -18.16 8.06 -1.31
CA MET A 953 -19.22 8.10 -2.33
C MET A 953 -18.82 7.42 -3.66
N ALA A 954 -17.68 7.81 -4.25
CA ALA A 954 -17.15 7.28 -5.51
C ALA A 954 -18.24 7.05 -6.60
N GLY A 955 -18.78 8.11 -7.13
CA GLY A 955 -19.88 8.06 -8.12
C GLY A 955 -21.15 7.48 -7.51
N THR A 956 -21.55 6.29 -7.91
CA THR A 956 -22.77 5.61 -7.41
C THR A 956 -22.53 4.58 -6.31
N TYR A 957 -21.28 4.30 -5.96
CA TYR A 957 -20.92 3.28 -4.98
C TYR A 957 -21.65 3.48 -3.63
N GLY A 958 -21.64 4.71 -3.11
CA GLY A 958 -22.31 5.05 -1.85
C GLY A 958 -23.83 4.95 -1.89
N HIS A 959 -24.42 4.90 -3.07
CA HIS A 959 -25.85 4.73 -3.27
C HIS A 959 -26.28 3.28 -3.47
N GLU A 960 -25.34 2.33 -3.55
CA GLU A 960 -25.66 0.91 -3.66
C GLU A 960 -25.91 0.30 -2.28
N VAL A 961 -27.04 -0.38 -2.08
CA VAL A 961 -27.45 -0.98 -0.78
C VAL A 961 -26.33 -1.78 -0.15
N ASN A 962 -25.64 -2.64 -0.92
CA ASN A 962 -24.57 -3.51 -0.41
C ASN A 962 -23.32 -2.75 0.03
N ASN A 963 -23.15 -1.51 -0.43
CA ASN A 963 -21.96 -0.69 -0.15
C ASN A 963 -22.26 0.48 0.79
N HIS A 964 -23.54 0.68 1.14
CA HIS A 964 -24.00 1.85 1.89
C HIS A 964 -23.30 2.01 3.24
N THR A 965 -23.29 0.95 4.07
CA THR A 965 -22.64 0.95 5.39
C THR A 965 -21.14 1.24 5.25
N ASN A 966 -20.47 0.58 4.31
CA ASN A 966 -19.05 0.82 4.06
C ASN A 966 -18.78 2.26 3.58
N SER A 967 -19.67 2.83 2.76
CA SER A 967 -19.57 4.22 2.30
C SER A 967 -19.62 5.22 3.46
N LEU A 968 -20.54 5.01 4.41
CA LEU A 968 -20.65 5.84 5.62
C LEU A 968 -19.41 5.68 6.51
N GLY A 969 -18.99 4.45 6.77
CA GLY A 969 -17.80 4.19 7.56
C GLY A 969 -16.51 4.76 6.95
N ILE A 970 -16.36 4.76 5.62
CA ILE A 970 -15.21 5.39 4.95
C ILE A 970 -15.20 6.91 5.21
N TYR A 971 -16.36 7.57 5.22
CA TYR A 971 -16.46 9.00 5.56
C TYR A 971 -15.99 9.27 6.98
N GLU A 972 -16.38 8.43 7.94
CA GLU A 972 -15.98 8.52 9.35
C GLU A 972 -14.46 8.41 9.56
N LEU A 973 -13.74 7.71 8.71
CA LEU A 973 -12.29 7.52 8.85
C LEU A 973 -11.49 8.84 8.89
N SER A 974 -11.92 9.88 8.15
CA SER A 974 -11.17 11.14 8.11
C SER A 974 -12.03 12.39 7.83
N TRP A 975 -13.06 12.29 7.00
CA TRP A 975 -13.86 13.44 6.59
C TRP A 975 -14.70 14.00 7.73
N HIS A 976 -15.42 13.15 8.45
CA HIS A 976 -16.29 13.59 9.54
C HIS A 976 -15.52 14.41 10.59
N GLN A 977 -14.38 13.91 11.06
CA GLN A 977 -13.55 14.60 12.03
C GLN A 977 -13.05 15.97 11.53
N ALA A 978 -12.66 16.06 10.25
CA ALA A 978 -12.23 17.33 9.66
C ALA A 978 -13.40 18.32 9.55
N MET A 979 -14.58 17.85 9.13
CA MET A 979 -15.77 18.67 9.00
C MET A 979 -16.30 19.20 10.33
N GLN A 980 -16.08 18.48 11.45
CA GLN A 980 -16.47 18.94 12.79
C GLN A 980 -15.53 20.02 13.36
N ARG A 981 -14.28 20.06 12.91
CA ARG A 981 -13.25 20.99 13.43
C ARG A 981 -13.19 22.32 12.68
N LEU A 982 -13.65 22.35 11.42
CA LEU A 982 -13.47 23.49 10.52
C LEU A 982 -14.80 24.24 10.29
N PRO A 983 -14.77 25.57 10.05
CA PRO A 983 -15.97 26.34 9.75
C PRO A 983 -16.55 25.91 8.40
N ARG A 984 -17.74 25.30 8.42
CA ARG A 984 -18.35 24.63 7.27
C ARG A 984 -18.54 25.55 6.06
N ASN A 985 -18.90 26.82 6.27
CA ASN A 985 -19.06 27.81 5.22
C ASN A 985 -17.75 28.18 4.50
N ARG A 986 -16.60 27.82 5.07
CA ARG A 986 -15.25 27.96 4.50
C ARG A 986 -14.67 26.66 3.93
N CYS A 987 -15.37 25.54 4.07
CA CYS A 987 -14.95 24.25 3.49
C CYS A 987 -15.34 24.15 2.02
N LEU A 988 -14.41 23.69 1.20
CA LEU A 988 -14.53 23.57 -0.26
C LEU A 988 -14.17 22.15 -0.71
N ALA A 989 -14.87 21.61 -1.70
CA ALA A 989 -14.52 20.31 -2.28
C ALA A 989 -14.61 20.31 -3.82
N THR A 990 -13.56 19.83 -4.50
CA THR A 990 -13.49 19.85 -5.97
C THR A 990 -14.38 18.84 -6.64
N GLY A 991 -14.56 17.62 -6.08
CA GLY A 991 -15.35 16.56 -6.69
C GLY A 991 -16.83 16.59 -6.33
N TYR A 992 -17.71 16.31 -7.28
CA TYR A 992 -19.17 16.14 -7.06
C TYR A 992 -19.45 15.05 -6.01
N SER A 993 -18.79 13.89 -6.11
CA SER A 993 -18.96 12.79 -5.16
C SER A 993 -18.73 13.22 -3.71
N CYS A 994 -17.73 14.07 -3.48
CA CYS A 994 -17.40 14.59 -2.14
C CYS A 994 -18.51 15.53 -1.65
N ARG A 995 -18.94 16.49 -2.47
CA ARG A 995 -20.00 17.43 -2.11
C ARG A 995 -21.33 16.72 -1.84
N SER A 996 -21.67 15.72 -2.66
CA SER A 996 -22.85 14.87 -2.48
C SER A 996 -22.80 14.06 -1.16
N GLN A 997 -21.64 13.50 -0.83
CA GLN A 997 -21.47 12.73 0.42
C GLN A 997 -21.61 13.61 1.65
N VAL A 998 -20.94 14.78 1.67
CA VAL A 998 -21.06 15.75 2.76
C VAL A 998 -22.53 16.16 2.93
N LYS A 999 -23.22 16.52 1.84
CA LYS A 999 -24.64 16.90 1.89
C LYS A 999 -25.53 15.79 2.46
N ARG A 1000 -25.26 14.52 2.09
CA ARG A 1000 -26.00 13.35 2.57
C ARG A 1000 -25.84 13.12 4.07
N ILE A 1001 -24.61 13.22 4.57
CA ILE A 1001 -24.29 12.87 5.96
C ILE A 1001 -24.49 14.06 6.91
N GLU A 1002 -24.04 15.25 6.50
CA GLU A 1002 -24.03 16.45 7.33
C GLU A 1002 -25.29 17.33 7.17
N GLY A 1003 -26.20 16.95 6.27
CA GLY A 1003 -27.44 17.68 5.99
C GLY A 1003 -27.27 18.98 5.19
N SER A 1004 -26.05 19.50 5.06
CA SER A 1004 -25.72 20.68 4.24
C SER A 1004 -24.46 20.41 3.40
N GLY A 1005 -24.42 20.89 2.17
CA GLY A 1005 -23.27 20.70 1.26
C GLY A 1005 -22.15 21.69 1.52
N VAL A 1006 -20.96 21.36 0.97
CA VAL A 1006 -19.82 22.26 0.80
C VAL A 1006 -19.75 22.74 -0.65
N ARG A 1007 -19.09 23.87 -0.88
CA ARG A 1007 -19.00 24.51 -2.20
C ARG A 1007 -17.79 24.00 -3.00
N HIS A 1008 -17.81 24.23 -4.30
CA HIS A 1008 -16.64 24.08 -5.14
C HIS A 1008 -15.71 25.31 -4.98
N PRO A 1009 -14.38 25.19 -5.11
CA PRO A 1009 -13.46 26.34 -5.01
C PRO A 1009 -13.82 27.51 -5.95
N LEU A 1010 -14.27 27.24 -7.18
CA LEU A 1010 -14.68 28.27 -8.13
C LEU A 1010 -15.85 29.15 -7.60
N GLN A 1011 -16.72 28.60 -6.77
CA GLN A 1011 -17.86 29.34 -6.17
C GLN A 1011 -17.38 30.28 -5.08
N ALA A 1012 -16.34 29.87 -4.34
CA ALA A 1012 -15.70 30.77 -3.35
C ALA A 1012 -14.93 31.91 -4.03
N LEU A 1013 -14.25 31.63 -5.16
CA LEU A 1013 -13.59 32.66 -5.97
C LEU A 1013 -14.60 33.69 -6.49
N LEU A 1014 -15.76 33.23 -6.97
CA LEU A 1014 -16.81 34.10 -7.45
C LEU A 1014 -17.36 35.03 -6.33
N GLU A 1015 -17.49 34.52 -5.09
CA GLU A 1015 -17.85 35.30 -3.90
C GLU A 1015 -16.76 36.32 -3.54
N ILE A 1016 -15.50 35.94 -3.56
CA ILE A 1016 -14.36 36.82 -3.25
C ILE A 1016 -14.23 37.97 -4.26
N MET A 1017 -14.62 37.72 -5.49
CA MET A 1017 -14.62 38.75 -6.55
C MET A 1017 -15.79 39.75 -6.42
N GLY A 1018 -16.75 39.53 -5.54
CA GLY A 1018 -17.95 40.35 -5.32
C GLY A 1018 -19.03 40.03 -6.29
#